data_1a82bde2835b95d764456c2964deb1a1
#
_entry.id   1a82bde2835b95d764456c2964deb1a1
#
_cell.length_a   1.000
_cell.length_b   1.000
_cell.length_c   1.000
_cell.angle_alpha   90.00
_cell.angle_beta   90.00
_cell.angle_gamma   90.00
#
_symmetry.space_group_name_H-M   'P 1'
#
loop_
_entity.id
_entity.type
_entity.pdbx_description
1 polymer ?
#
loop_
_entity_poly.entity_id
_entity_poly.type
_entity_poly.pdbx_seq_one_letter_code
_entity_poly.pdbx_strand_id
1 'polypeptide(L)'
;MKKLFLLDAYALIFRGYYAFIKNPRINSKGMNTSAIVGFMNSLLEVIRKEQPHLLAVCFDKGGSQQRLAIFPEYKANRDETPEAIRLAIPYIHQILEAMQIPILEKEGYEADDIIGTLSKQAEKQGYTVYMVTPDKDFGQLVSPNIFMYKPARGGNEVEIWGVEEVKENFQVERPEQVIDLLGMMGDAVDNIPGLPGVGEKTAQKLLKEFGSMENLLANTDKLKGKLRENIEANKEKGLLSKTLARILLDVPVTFDEKDFELSAPQMDKIEPIFEELEFRTMLSTLQKAFGVAPAAQPDLFSLAGLTSPVATTPMLSQVLPTKKLKTIKDVPHQYQLLTTQAEIEALLPELLAQKELCFDTETTSLNEMEAQIVGLALSWEVHKGYYILFPEDSSLVKQWLLVLKPFFEAENILKIGQNLKYDLKVLTNYGIIVRGPLFDTMIAHYLLNPDMRHNMDLLAEAYLEYAPIAIDTLIGKKGKGQLTMRSVSAELQKEYAVEDTDVTLQLKHTFLPLLEKDQMTQLFTEVEAPLVQVLAQMEYEGIRLDTHFLGELSKEINTDLIALQTAIFDQAGESFNLSSPKQLGDILFEKLKLLSKPKKTKTGQYATSEEVLSELASEHPIVANVLEFRALQKLQSTYIEALPREVNPRTGRVHTTFMQAVTATGRLSSNQPNLQNIPIRTPRGSQIRKAFVPRNEDYTLLSADYSQIELRIIAALSEEDHMIEAFLQGQDIHRSTAAKVFGVPLEAVTKEQRSHAKTVNFGIIYGVSAIGLSQQTSLTRSQSKELIDTYYQTYPKLKTYIEKQLFFAREHGYVQTLLGRRRYLPDVYSRNQVVRGAAERNAVNAPIQGSAADIIKIAMVRIAQRLEKEKLATRMLLQVHDELLFDVPKAELEVVIPLIREEMQQAYKLSVPLIVEIGTGNNWLEAH
;
A
#
# COMPACT_ATOMS: atom_id res chain seq x y z
N MET A 1 -33.99 24.64 -22.56
CA MET A 1 -32.64 24.97 -23.04
C MET A 1 -31.83 23.69 -23.12
N LYS A 2 -30.97 23.56 -24.15
CA LYS A 2 -30.07 22.40 -24.25
C LYS A 2 -28.99 22.50 -23.18
N LYS A 3 -28.66 21.37 -22.57
CA LYS A 3 -27.68 21.30 -21.47
C LYS A 3 -26.34 20.76 -22.01
N LEU A 4 -25.23 21.43 -21.69
CA LEU A 4 -23.87 20.99 -21.93
C LEU A 4 -23.17 20.68 -20.60
N PHE A 5 -22.53 19.51 -20.48
CA PHE A 5 -21.75 19.11 -19.32
C PHE A 5 -20.26 19.03 -19.72
N LEU A 6 -19.42 19.81 -19.04
CA LEU A 6 -17.96 19.82 -19.22
C LEU A 6 -17.29 19.30 -17.94
N LEU A 7 -16.61 18.18 -18.02
CA LEU A 7 -15.98 17.52 -16.87
C LEU A 7 -14.48 17.88 -16.82
N ASP A 8 -14.04 18.28 -15.65
CA ASP A 8 -12.63 18.44 -15.31
C ASP A 8 -12.02 17.07 -14.95
N ALA A 9 -11.24 16.50 -15.86
CA ALA A 9 -10.73 15.14 -15.72
C ALA A 9 -9.83 14.98 -14.49
N TYR A 10 -8.78 15.80 -14.38
CA TYR A 10 -7.81 15.63 -13.31
C TYR A 10 -8.41 15.88 -11.94
N ALA A 11 -9.24 16.90 -11.76
CA ALA A 11 -9.91 17.15 -10.51
C ALA A 11 -10.78 15.97 -10.06
N LEU A 12 -11.46 15.28 -11.00
CA LEU A 12 -12.27 14.10 -10.72
C LEU A 12 -11.42 12.84 -10.48
N ILE A 13 -10.33 12.66 -11.21
CA ILE A 13 -9.38 11.54 -11.07
C ILE A 13 -8.68 11.61 -9.71
N PHE A 14 -8.09 12.75 -9.37
CA PHE A 14 -7.45 12.97 -8.06
C PHE A 14 -8.45 12.80 -6.91
N ARG A 15 -9.64 13.38 -7.05
CA ARG A 15 -10.71 13.19 -6.07
C ARG A 15 -11.07 11.71 -5.89
N GLY A 16 -11.18 10.95 -6.99
CA GLY A 16 -11.45 9.52 -6.99
C GLY A 16 -10.35 8.75 -6.28
N TYR A 17 -9.10 9.01 -6.61
CA TYR A 17 -7.94 8.39 -5.97
C TYR A 17 -7.93 8.62 -4.46
N TYR A 18 -8.04 9.86 -4.01
CA TYR A 18 -8.02 10.20 -2.59
C TYR A 18 -9.25 9.72 -1.82
N ALA A 19 -10.39 9.51 -2.47
CA ALA A 19 -11.57 8.93 -1.84
C ALA A 19 -11.37 7.47 -1.38
N PHE A 20 -10.52 6.74 -2.10
CA PHE A 20 -10.21 5.33 -1.81
C PHE A 20 -8.83 5.11 -1.16
N ILE A 21 -8.10 6.16 -0.81
CA ILE A 21 -6.71 6.03 -0.36
C ILE A 21 -6.54 5.13 0.88
N LYS A 22 -7.57 5.05 1.73
CA LYS A 22 -7.55 4.18 2.93
C LYS A 22 -7.91 2.73 2.65
N ASN A 23 -8.65 2.48 1.59
CA ASN A 23 -9.06 1.15 1.17
C ASN A 23 -8.99 1.10 -0.35
N PRO A 24 -7.77 1.05 -0.91
CA PRO A 24 -7.55 1.08 -2.34
C PRO A 24 -8.31 -0.05 -3.05
N ARG A 25 -8.88 0.26 -4.19
CA ARG A 25 -9.49 -0.73 -5.07
C ARG A 25 -8.40 -1.35 -5.91
N ILE A 26 -7.97 -2.53 -5.53
CA ILE A 26 -6.89 -3.27 -6.21
C ILE A 26 -7.51 -4.48 -6.88
N ASN A 27 -7.29 -4.63 -8.19
CA ASN A 27 -7.75 -5.80 -8.93
C ASN A 27 -6.85 -7.02 -8.67
N SER A 28 -7.20 -8.20 -9.20
CA SER A 28 -6.45 -9.45 -8.99
C SER A 28 -5.02 -9.39 -9.56
N LYS A 29 -4.79 -8.54 -10.57
CA LYS A 29 -3.47 -8.28 -11.15
C LYS A 29 -2.61 -7.33 -10.29
N GLY A 30 -3.15 -6.77 -9.20
CA GLY A 30 -2.44 -5.89 -8.30
C GLY A 30 -2.48 -4.41 -8.68
N MET A 31 -3.19 -4.02 -9.72
CA MET A 31 -3.37 -2.62 -10.13
C MET A 31 -4.31 -1.89 -9.17
N ASN A 32 -3.90 -0.71 -8.72
CA ASN A 32 -4.77 0.19 -7.97
C ASN A 32 -5.71 0.94 -8.91
N THR A 33 -6.96 0.46 -9.01
CA THR A 33 -8.01 1.00 -9.87
C THR A 33 -8.82 2.13 -9.23
N SER A 34 -8.45 2.60 -8.03
CA SER A 34 -9.22 3.59 -7.25
C SER A 34 -9.54 4.87 -8.01
N ALA A 35 -8.56 5.40 -8.74
CA ALA A 35 -8.71 6.62 -9.54
C ALA A 35 -9.72 6.42 -10.67
N ILE A 36 -9.67 5.28 -11.36
CA ILE A 36 -10.60 4.92 -12.45
C ILE A 36 -12.02 4.76 -11.88
N VAL A 37 -12.17 4.00 -10.78
CA VAL A 37 -13.47 3.79 -10.12
C VAL A 37 -14.08 5.12 -9.70
N GLY A 38 -13.30 6.01 -9.10
CA GLY A 38 -13.79 7.30 -8.63
C GLY A 38 -14.22 8.24 -9.77
N PHE A 39 -13.41 8.30 -10.83
CA PHE A 39 -13.73 9.06 -12.04
C PHE A 39 -15.01 8.51 -12.72
N MET A 40 -15.06 7.20 -12.97
CA MET A 40 -16.20 6.54 -13.62
C MET A 40 -17.49 6.67 -12.81
N ASN A 41 -17.43 6.60 -11.47
CA ASN A 41 -18.60 6.83 -10.63
C ASN A 41 -19.16 8.25 -10.82
N SER A 42 -18.28 9.26 -10.90
CA SER A 42 -18.69 10.65 -11.12
C SER A 42 -19.29 10.85 -12.52
N LEU A 43 -18.66 10.28 -13.54
CA LEU A 43 -19.14 10.32 -14.93
C LEU A 43 -20.50 9.62 -15.08
N LEU A 44 -20.62 8.38 -14.57
CA LEU A 44 -21.88 7.61 -14.65
C LEU A 44 -22.99 8.23 -13.80
N GLU A 45 -22.68 8.93 -12.70
CA GLU A 45 -23.65 9.68 -11.92
C GLU A 45 -24.24 10.82 -12.75
N VAL A 46 -23.41 11.61 -13.43
CA VAL A 46 -23.86 12.69 -14.32
C VAL A 46 -24.72 12.12 -15.45
N ILE A 47 -24.27 11.08 -16.14
CA ILE A 47 -25.02 10.47 -17.25
C ILE A 47 -26.39 9.97 -16.78
N ARG A 48 -26.43 9.28 -15.66
CA ARG A 48 -27.67 8.67 -15.13
C ARG A 48 -28.68 9.69 -14.57
N LYS A 49 -28.19 10.68 -13.83
CA LYS A 49 -29.07 11.66 -13.13
C LYS A 49 -29.52 12.77 -14.08
N GLU A 50 -28.59 13.28 -14.87
CA GLU A 50 -28.84 14.47 -15.68
C GLU A 50 -29.25 14.17 -17.12
N GLN A 51 -28.98 12.93 -17.60
CA GLN A 51 -29.25 12.47 -18.97
C GLN A 51 -28.80 13.54 -20.01
N PRO A 52 -27.50 13.91 -20.00
CA PRO A 52 -26.98 14.98 -20.85
C PRO A 52 -27.12 14.63 -22.33
N HIS A 53 -27.47 15.62 -23.15
CA HIS A 53 -27.39 15.49 -24.60
C HIS A 53 -25.99 15.79 -25.10
N LEU A 54 -25.31 16.75 -24.43
CA LEU A 54 -23.97 17.19 -24.78
C LEU A 54 -23.05 17.01 -23.58
N LEU A 55 -21.92 16.33 -23.78
CA LEU A 55 -20.94 16.05 -22.76
C LEU A 55 -19.55 15.97 -23.34
N ALA A 56 -18.55 16.51 -22.63
CA ALA A 56 -17.14 16.32 -22.93
C ALA A 56 -16.31 16.27 -21.64
N VAL A 57 -15.13 15.66 -21.75
CA VAL A 57 -14.14 15.58 -20.66
C VAL A 57 -12.88 16.33 -21.07
N CYS A 58 -12.42 17.28 -20.24
CA CYS A 58 -11.28 18.13 -20.49
C CYS A 58 -10.08 17.69 -19.66
N PHE A 59 -8.92 17.56 -20.31
CA PHE A 59 -7.65 17.18 -19.68
C PHE A 59 -6.63 18.30 -19.79
N ASP A 60 -5.73 18.42 -18.81
CA ASP A 60 -4.53 19.24 -18.90
C ASP A 60 -3.52 18.61 -19.86
N LYS A 61 -2.87 19.44 -20.70
CA LYS A 61 -1.79 19.00 -21.58
C LYS A 61 -0.59 19.94 -21.52
N GLY A 62 0.41 19.53 -20.73
CA GLY A 62 1.68 20.27 -20.64
C GLY A 62 1.65 21.52 -19.75
N GLY A 63 0.56 21.74 -18.99
CA GLY A 63 0.39 22.90 -18.10
C GLY A 63 0.19 24.23 -18.84
N SER A 64 0.02 25.33 -18.10
CA SER A 64 -0.19 26.68 -18.70
C SER A 64 1.13 27.36 -19.09
N GLN A 65 1.48 27.35 -20.35
CA GLN A 65 2.69 28.03 -20.85
C GLN A 65 2.64 29.55 -20.59
N GLN A 66 1.48 30.13 -20.64
CA GLN A 66 1.30 31.57 -20.39
C GLN A 66 1.56 31.93 -18.93
N ARG A 67 1.04 31.16 -17.97
CA ARG A 67 1.26 31.35 -16.53
C ARG A 67 2.74 31.10 -16.15
N LEU A 68 3.35 30.04 -16.72
CA LEU A 68 4.78 29.75 -16.50
C LEU A 68 5.70 30.84 -17.10
N ALA A 69 5.35 31.43 -18.22
CA ALA A 69 6.11 32.55 -18.80
C ALA A 69 6.07 33.79 -17.92
N ILE A 70 4.94 34.06 -17.23
CA ILE A 70 4.77 35.18 -16.31
C ILE A 70 5.40 34.88 -14.94
N PHE A 71 5.24 33.64 -14.44
CA PHE A 71 5.71 33.23 -13.13
C PHE A 71 6.26 31.79 -13.22
N PRO A 72 7.58 31.60 -13.38
CA PRO A 72 8.19 30.27 -13.55
C PRO A 72 7.99 29.33 -12.35
N GLU A 73 7.72 29.88 -11.17
CA GLU A 73 7.43 29.11 -9.95
C GLU A 73 5.97 28.66 -9.83
N TYR A 74 5.12 28.95 -10.81
CA TYR A 74 3.73 28.54 -10.84
C TYR A 74 3.62 27.00 -10.77
N LYS A 75 2.87 26.48 -9.81
CA LYS A 75 2.69 25.05 -9.53
C LYS A 75 3.99 24.28 -9.20
N ALA A 76 5.11 24.97 -8.91
CA ALA A 76 6.37 24.31 -8.53
C ALA A 76 6.28 23.51 -7.21
N ASN A 77 5.29 23.81 -6.37
CA ASN A 77 5.04 23.12 -5.11
C ASN A 77 4.15 21.86 -5.26
N ARG A 78 3.70 21.53 -6.47
CA ARG A 78 2.91 20.31 -6.69
C ARG A 78 3.80 19.09 -6.65
N ASP A 79 3.39 18.09 -5.86
CA ASP A 79 4.02 16.78 -5.86
C ASP A 79 3.91 16.10 -7.23
N GLU A 80 4.81 15.16 -7.51
CA GLU A 80 4.70 14.30 -8.69
C GLU A 80 3.36 13.56 -8.69
N THR A 81 2.76 13.40 -9.87
CA THR A 81 1.49 12.66 -10.00
C THR A 81 1.65 11.23 -9.46
N PRO A 82 0.83 10.80 -8.50
CA PRO A 82 0.89 9.45 -7.95
C PRO A 82 0.87 8.37 -9.04
N GLU A 83 1.65 7.30 -8.84
CA GLU A 83 1.76 6.18 -9.78
C GLU A 83 0.39 5.61 -10.18
N ALA A 84 -0.50 5.41 -9.21
CA ALA A 84 -1.85 4.90 -9.47
C ALA A 84 -2.67 5.82 -10.39
N ILE A 85 -2.44 7.12 -10.37
CA ILE A 85 -3.07 8.08 -11.28
C ILE A 85 -2.40 8.00 -12.66
N ARG A 86 -1.07 7.89 -12.74
CA ARG A 86 -0.37 7.70 -14.01
C ARG A 86 -0.86 6.46 -14.76
N LEU A 87 -1.05 5.35 -14.03
CA LEU A 87 -1.64 4.12 -14.58
C LEU A 87 -3.11 4.26 -14.96
N ALA A 88 -3.88 5.07 -14.24
CA ALA A 88 -5.31 5.24 -14.48
C ALA A 88 -5.62 6.06 -15.74
N ILE A 89 -4.79 7.07 -16.06
CA ILE A 89 -5.05 8.00 -17.18
C ILE A 89 -5.23 7.26 -18.53
N PRO A 90 -4.34 6.36 -18.96
CA PRO A 90 -4.52 5.61 -20.21
C PRO A 90 -5.82 4.81 -20.27
N TYR A 91 -6.19 4.14 -19.17
CA TYR A 91 -7.45 3.39 -19.10
C TYR A 91 -8.67 4.31 -19.15
N ILE A 92 -8.63 5.47 -18.51
CA ILE A 92 -9.72 6.44 -18.56
C ILE A 92 -9.89 6.96 -20.01
N HIS A 93 -8.81 7.25 -20.71
CA HIS A 93 -8.86 7.63 -22.13
C HIS A 93 -9.50 6.53 -22.99
N GLN A 94 -9.03 5.28 -22.88
CA GLN A 94 -9.61 4.13 -23.61
C GLN A 94 -11.10 3.93 -23.31
N ILE A 95 -11.51 4.10 -22.06
CA ILE A 95 -12.92 3.99 -21.66
C ILE A 95 -13.74 5.12 -22.28
N LEU A 96 -13.27 6.37 -22.23
CA LEU A 96 -13.95 7.51 -22.81
C LEU A 96 -14.10 7.38 -24.33
N GLU A 97 -13.04 6.94 -25.03
CA GLU A 97 -13.08 6.66 -26.45
C GLU A 97 -14.09 5.56 -26.79
N ALA A 98 -14.09 4.45 -26.04
CA ALA A 98 -15.05 3.38 -26.22
C ALA A 98 -16.48 3.79 -25.85
N MET A 99 -16.65 4.74 -24.94
CA MET A 99 -17.93 5.39 -24.63
C MET A 99 -18.33 6.46 -25.66
N GLN A 100 -17.50 6.76 -26.64
CA GLN A 100 -17.66 7.83 -27.63
C GLN A 100 -17.89 9.21 -27.00
N ILE A 101 -17.21 9.46 -25.86
CA ILE A 101 -17.24 10.74 -25.17
C ILE A 101 -16.04 11.58 -25.64
N PRO A 102 -16.27 12.82 -26.12
CA PRO A 102 -15.20 13.70 -26.57
C PRO A 102 -14.19 13.98 -25.45
N ILE A 103 -12.91 13.78 -25.78
CA ILE A 103 -11.77 14.15 -24.94
C ILE A 103 -11.18 15.44 -25.51
N LEU A 104 -11.13 16.47 -24.67
CA LEU A 104 -10.63 17.78 -25.05
C LEU A 104 -9.33 18.08 -24.31
N GLU A 105 -8.28 18.33 -25.05
CA GLU A 105 -6.97 18.74 -24.53
C GLU A 105 -6.31 19.73 -25.51
N LYS A 106 -5.57 20.69 -24.98
CA LYS A 106 -4.87 21.68 -25.79
C LYS A 106 -3.49 21.93 -25.17
N GLU A 107 -2.45 21.72 -25.98
CA GLU A 107 -1.08 21.96 -25.53
C GLU A 107 -0.86 23.42 -25.11
N GLY A 108 -0.26 23.59 -23.90
CA GLY A 108 0.01 24.88 -23.29
C GLY A 108 -1.17 25.55 -22.56
N TYR A 109 -2.30 24.84 -22.41
CA TYR A 109 -3.49 25.27 -21.65
C TYR A 109 -3.91 24.21 -20.66
N GLU A 110 -4.56 24.65 -19.60
CA GLU A 110 -5.12 23.79 -18.57
C GLU A 110 -6.60 23.45 -18.85
N ALA A 111 -7.13 22.40 -18.23
CA ALA A 111 -8.51 21.97 -18.42
C ALA A 111 -9.52 23.07 -18.04
N ASP A 112 -9.22 23.86 -16.99
CA ASP A 112 -10.04 24.98 -16.55
C ASP A 112 -10.16 26.09 -17.61
N ASP A 113 -9.07 26.37 -18.35
CA ASP A 113 -9.04 27.33 -19.44
C ASP A 113 -9.93 26.86 -20.65
N ILE A 114 -9.84 25.55 -20.95
CA ILE A 114 -10.65 24.92 -22.01
C ILE A 114 -12.13 24.97 -21.62
N ILE A 115 -12.46 24.54 -20.37
CA ILE A 115 -13.84 24.55 -19.86
C ILE A 115 -14.39 25.97 -19.82
N GLY A 116 -13.61 26.92 -19.34
CA GLY A 116 -14.00 28.33 -19.27
C GLY A 116 -14.33 28.92 -20.65
N THR A 117 -13.45 28.70 -21.63
CA THR A 117 -13.62 29.15 -23.00
C THR A 117 -14.89 28.57 -23.65
N LEU A 118 -15.06 27.24 -23.56
CA LEU A 118 -16.22 26.55 -24.14
C LEU A 118 -17.52 26.93 -23.43
N SER A 119 -17.50 27.09 -22.07
CA SER A 119 -18.67 27.53 -21.33
C SER A 119 -19.18 28.88 -21.79
N LYS A 120 -18.28 29.86 -22.03
CA LYS A 120 -18.66 31.19 -22.52
C LYS A 120 -19.09 31.19 -23.97
N GLN A 121 -18.55 30.32 -24.81
CA GLN A 121 -18.99 30.13 -26.21
C GLN A 121 -20.39 29.52 -26.27
N ALA A 122 -20.63 28.44 -25.51
CA ALA A 122 -21.93 27.76 -25.44
C ALA A 122 -23.02 28.66 -24.82
N GLU A 123 -22.72 29.42 -23.76
CA GLU A 123 -23.64 30.39 -23.20
C GLU A 123 -24.12 31.42 -24.23
N LYS A 124 -23.21 31.97 -25.02
CA LYS A 124 -23.54 32.92 -26.11
C LYS A 124 -24.43 32.30 -27.19
N GLN A 125 -24.41 30.99 -27.35
CA GLN A 125 -25.28 30.26 -28.28
C GLN A 125 -26.59 29.78 -27.63
N GLY A 126 -26.86 30.18 -26.35
CA GLY A 126 -28.12 29.91 -25.64
C GLY A 126 -28.18 28.55 -24.92
N TYR A 127 -27.03 27.91 -24.63
CA TYR A 127 -26.95 26.68 -23.86
C TYR A 127 -26.90 26.95 -22.35
N THR A 128 -27.42 26.03 -21.57
CA THR A 128 -27.14 25.95 -20.13
C THR A 128 -25.93 25.04 -19.94
N VAL A 129 -24.89 25.55 -19.27
CA VAL A 129 -23.62 24.84 -19.09
C VAL A 129 -23.43 24.43 -17.63
N TYR A 130 -23.03 23.19 -17.42
CA TYR A 130 -22.65 22.62 -16.13
C TYR A 130 -21.16 22.24 -16.16
N MET A 131 -20.37 22.95 -15.39
CA MET A 131 -18.94 22.65 -15.17
C MET A 131 -18.82 21.65 -14.03
N VAL A 132 -18.48 20.40 -14.36
CA VAL A 132 -18.43 19.28 -13.41
C VAL A 132 -17.04 19.22 -12.79
N THR A 133 -16.86 19.89 -11.68
CA THR A 133 -15.58 20.00 -10.96
C THR A 133 -15.81 20.28 -9.46
N PRO A 134 -14.96 19.72 -8.57
CA PRO A 134 -14.92 20.10 -7.17
C PRO A 134 -14.17 21.42 -6.94
N ASP A 135 -13.47 21.95 -7.94
CA ASP A 135 -12.59 23.11 -7.82
C ASP A 135 -13.41 24.40 -7.66
N LYS A 136 -13.10 25.14 -6.58
CA LYS A 136 -13.77 26.39 -6.23
C LYS A 136 -13.45 27.54 -7.21
N ASP A 137 -12.34 27.48 -7.92
CA ASP A 137 -11.85 28.55 -8.78
C ASP A 137 -12.78 28.81 -9.97
N PHE A 138 -13.54 27.78 -10.38
CA PHE A 138 -14.60 27.89 -11.38
C PHE A 138 -15.75 28.81 -10.97
N GLY A 139 -15.85 29.20 -9.68
CA GLY A 139 -16.83 30.20 -9.22
C GLY A 139 -16.76 31.51 -9.96
N GLN A 140 -15.59 31.89 -10.50
CA GLN A 140 -15.39 33.09 -11.29
C GLN A 140 -16.13 33.06 -12.65
N LEU A 141 -16.53 31.91 -13.13
CA LEU A 141 -17.17 31.71 -14.45
C LEU A 141 -18.69 31.65 -14.38
N VAL A 142 -19.24 31.47 -13.18
CA VAL A 142 -20.67 31.28 -12.95
C VAL A 142 -21.47 32.48 -13.42
N SER A 143 -22.58 32.21 -14.09
CA SER A 143 -23.50 33.21 -14.67
C SER A 143 -24.93 32.65 -14.62
N PRO A 144 -25.96 33.39 -15.07
CA PRO A 144 -27.32 32.87 -15.09
C PRO A 144 -27.51 31.57 -15.89
N ASN A 145 -26.61 31.23 -16.81
CA ASN A 145 -26.65 30.02 -17.65
C ASN A 145 -25.43 29.13 -17.49
N ILE A 146 -24.46 29.46 -16.61
CA ILE A 146 -23.28 28.64 -16.33
C ILE A 146 -23.27 28.30 -14.85
N PHE A 147 -23.26 27.01 -14.51
CA PHE A 147 -23.35 26.46 -13.16
C PHE A 147 -22.12 25.59 -12.85
N MET A 148 -21.68 25.61 -11.58
CA MET A 148 -20.76 24.60 -11.08
C MET A 148 -21.56 23.38 -10.60
N TYR A 149 -21.23 22.21 -11.11
CA TYR A 149 -21.79 20.94 -10.68
C TYR A 149 -20.77 20.18 -9.84
N LYS A 150 -21.01 20.09 -8.55
CA LYS A 150 -20.13 19.40 -7.60
C LYS A 150 -20.67 18.00 -7.35
N PRO A 151 -19.98 16.94 -7.84
CA PRO A 151 -20.44 15.57 -7.65
C PRO A 151 -20.61 15.20 -6.17
N ALA A 152 -21.53 14.29 -5.86
CA ALA A 152 -21.86 13.85 -4.50
C ALA A 152 -20.63 13.32 -3.74
N ARG A 153 -20.54 13.57 -2.42
CA ARG A 153 -19.44 13.13 -1.57
C ARG A 153 -19.94 12.39 -0.33
N GLY A 154 -19.51 11.12 -0.16
CA GLY A 154 -19.71 10.41 1.11
C GLY A 154 -21.16 10.20 1.56
N GLY A 155 -22.11 10.13 0.62
CA GLY A 155 -23.54 9.97 0.89
C GLY A 155 -24.33 11.28 0.91
N ASN A 156 -23.70 12.42 0.67
CA ASN A 156 -24.39 13.70 0.45
C ASN A 156 -24.97 13.74 -0.97
N GLU A 157 -25.88 14.67 -1.19
CA GLU A 157 -26.44 14.96 -2.51
C GLU A 157 -25.45 15.79 -3.36
N VAL A 158 -25.71 15.83 -4.68
CA VAL A 158 -25.02 16.71 -5.62
C VAL A 158 -25.32 18.15 -5.29
N GLU A 159 -24.32 19.01 -5.30
CA GLU A 159 -24.49 20.46 -5.13
C GLU A 159 -24.34 21.15 -6.48
N ILE A 160 -25.30 21.98 -6.84
CA ILE A 160 -25.23 22.82 -8.04
C ILE A 160 -25.16 24.27 -7.55
N TRP A 161 -24.05 24.93 -7.91
CA TRP A 161 -23.82 26.33 -7.54
C TRP A 161 -24.08 27.24 -8.71
N GLY A 162 -25.14 28.04 -8.60
CA GLY A 162 -25.42 29.19 -9.45
C GLY A 162 -24.90 30.49 -8.86
N VAL A 163 -25.42 31.62 -9.33
CA VAL A 163 -24.97 32.96 -8.93
C VAL A 163 -25.15 33.19 -7.43
N GLU A 164 -26.28 32.77 -6.85
CA GLU A 164 -26.57 33.03 -5.44
C GLU A 164 -25.70 32.16 -4.53
N GLU A 165 -25.49 30.88 -4.85
CA GLU A 165 -24.63 29.98 -4.08
C GLU A 165 -23.16 30.45 -4.11
N VAL A 166 -22.67 30.97 -5.25
CA VAL A 166 -21.34 31.57 -5.33
C VAL A 166 -21.22 32.79 -4.47
N LYS A 167 -22.19 33.70 -4.51
CA LYS A 167 -22.23 34.89 -3.64
C LYS A 167 -22.21 34.52 -2.16
N GLU A 168 -23.01 33.55 -1.77
CA GLU A 168 -23.11 33.10 -0.37
C GLU A 168 -21.81 32.44 0.09
N ASN A 169 -21.29 31.48 -0.68
CA ASN A 169 -20.10 30.70 -0.30
C ASN A 169 -18.82 31.53 -0.26
N PHE A 170 -18.64 32.45 -1.24
CA PHE A 170 -17.47 33.30 -1.29
C PHE A 170 -17.64 34.65 -0.58
N GLN A 171 -18.83 34.99 -0.13
CA GLN A 171 -19.19 36.31 0.49
C GLN A 171 -18.84 37.47 -0.47
N VAL A 172 -19.21 37.32 -1.74
CA VAL A 172 -19.02 38.31 -2.80
C VAL A 172 -20.36 38.85 -3.31
N GLU A 173 -20.36 40.02 -3.96
CA GLU A 173 -21.58 40.62 -4.52
C GLU A 173 -21.93 40.04 -5.91
N ARG A 174 -20.91 39.55 -6.64
CA ARG A 174 -21.03 38.96 -7.96
C ARG A 174 -19.93 37.93 -8.23
N PRO A 175 -20.18 36.93 -9.04
CA PRO A 175 -19.24 35.82 -9.29
C PRO A 175 -17.86 36.27 -9.82
N GLU A 176 -17.79 37.29 -10.65
CA GLU A 176 -16.54 37.79 -11.20
C GLU A 176 -15.55 38.28 -10.13
N GLN A 177 -16.04 38.68 -8.95
CA GLN A 177 -15.20 39.06 -7.82
C GLN A 177 -14.43 37.89 -7.17
N VAL A 178 -14.75 36.62 -7.53
CA VAL A 178 -13.98 35.46 -7.09
C VAL A 178 -12.53 35.54 -7.54
N ILE A 179 -12.25 36.10 -8.72
CA ILE A 179 -10.87 36.35 -9.19
C ILE A 179 -10.12 37.28 -8.23
N ASP A 180 -10.79 38.34 -7.79
CA ASP A 180 -10.19 39.31 -6.84
C ASP A 180 -9.91 38.67 -5.50
N LEU A 181 -10.86 37.88 -5.02
CA LEU A 181 -10.73 37.12 -3.76
C LEU A 181 -9.52 36.17 -3.81
N LEU A 182 -9.42 35.34 -4.85
CA LEU A 182 -8.34 34.41 -5.06
C LEU A 182 -7.00 35.13 -5.20
N GLY A 183 -6.97 36.23 -5.99
CA GLY A 183 -5.76 37.05 -6.15
C GLY A 183 -5.25 37.65 -4.84
N MET A 184 -6.17 38.09 -3.95
CA MET A 184 -5.80 38.59 -2.62
C MET A 184 -5.30 37.51 -1.69
N MET A 185 -5.95 36.35 -1.67
CA MET A 185 -5.59 35.23 -0.77
C MET A 185 -4.34 34.50 -1.22
N GLY A 186 -4.12 34.41 -2.53
CA GLY A 186 -3.19 33.46 -3.12
C GLY A 186 -3.70 32.00 -3.02
N ASP A 187 -2.90 31.09 -3.56
CA ASP A 187 -3.10 29.64 -3.42
C ASP A 187 -1.76 28.94 -3.21
N ALA A 188 -1.62 28.31 -2.03
CA ALA A 188 -0.40 27.59 -1.68
C ALA A 188 -0.19 26.32 -2.50
N VAL A 189 -1.26 25.70 -3.01
CA VAL A 189 -1.18 24.49 -3.85
C VAL A 189 -0.62 24.83 -5.23
N ASP A 190 -1.07 25.94 -5.81
CA ASP A 190 -0.64 26.43 -7.12
C ASP A 190 0.53 27.42 -7.04
N ASN A 191 1.08 27.60 -5.84
CA ASN A 191 2.17 28.55 -5.57
C ASN A 191 1.84 30.00 -6.00
N ILE A 192 0.57 30.41 -5.86
CA ILE A 192 0.13 31.77 -6.11
C ILE A 192 0.33 32.60 -4.84
N PRO A 193 1.18 33.63 -4.84
CA PRO A 193 1.69 34.26 -3.63
C PRO A 193 0.63 35.02 -2.81
N GLY A 194 -0.38 35.61 -3.44
CA GLY A 194 -1.36 36.47 -2.80
C GLY A 194 -0.78 37.74 -2.18
N LEU A 195 -1.59 38.42 -1.36
CA LEU A 195 -1.16 39.57 -0.55
C LEU A 195 -0.75 39.04 0.85
N PRO A 196 0.51 39.24 1.30
CA PRO A 196 0.97 38.72 2.58
C PRO A 196 0.11 39.20 3.75
N GLY A 197 -0.35 38.25 4.56
CA GLY A 197 -1.23 38.51 5.73
C GLY A 197 -2.70 38.73 5.40
N VAL A 198 -3.11 38.48 4.15
CA VAL A 198 -4.52 38.53 3.71
C VAL A 198 -5.02 37.12 3.50
N GLY A 199 -5.71 36.56 4.50
CA GLY A 199 -6.44 35.29 4.38
C GLY A 199 -7.90 35.54 3.97
N GLU A 200 -8.66 34.48 3.78
CA GLU A 200 -10.03 34.47 3.24
C GLU A 200 -10.95 35.54 3.88
N LYS A 201 -11.09 35.56 5.21
CA LYS A 201 -11.93 36.52 5.91
C LYS A 201 -11.51 37.98 5.71
N THR A 202 -10.21 38.21 5.61
CA THR A 202 -9.65 39.54 5.37
C THR A 202 -9.93 39.97 3.93
N ALA A 203 -9.69 39.06 2.97
CA ALA A 203 -9.97 39.31 1.55
C ALA A 203 -11.47 39.60 1.31
N GLN A 204 -12.37 38.83 1.90
CA GLN A 204 -13.84 39.07 1.86
C GLN A 204 -14.22 40.45 2.38
N LYS A 205 -13.63 40.86 3.51
CA LYS A 205 -13.88 42.20 4.09
C LYS A 205 -13.38 43.31 3.19
N LEU A 206 -12.16 43.17 2.67
CA LEU A 206 -11.57 44.14 1.76
C LEU A 206 -12.37 44.23 0.46
N LEU A 207 -12.82 43.11 -0.07
CA LEU A 207 -13.61 43.08 -1.30
C LEU A 207 -14.98 43.74 -1.12
N LYS A 208 -15.60 43.52 0.02
CA LYS A 208 -16.87 44.19 0.36
C LYS A 208 -16.72 45.71 0.51
N GLU A 209 -15.55 46.17 1.01
CA GLU A 209 -15.29 47.59 1.22
C GLU A 209 -14.86 48.33 -0.08
N PHE A 210 -14.00 47.63 -0.89
CA PHE A 210 -13.39 48.25 -2.06
C PHE A 210 -13.95 47.75 -3.42
N GLY A 211 -14.70 46.66 -3.45
CA GLY A 211 -15.34 46.09 -4.64
C GLY A 211 -14.42 45.37 -5.62
N SER A 212 -13.14 45.71 -5.69
CA SER A 212 -12.12 45.06 -6.51
C SER A 212 -10.71 45.23 -5.95
N MET A 213 -9.77 44.42 -6.39
CA MET A 213 -8.36 44.51 -6.02
C MET A 213 -7.75 45.84 -6.51
N GLU A 214 -8.06 46.25 -7.73
CA GLU A 214 -7.54 47.49 -8.31
C GLU A 214 -7.96 48.69 -7.47
N ASN A 215 -9.25 48.73 -7.05
CA ASN A 215 -9.76 49.80 -6.21
C ASN A 215 -9.16 49.77 -4.80
N LEU A 216 -8.93 48.60 -4.22
CA LEU A 216 -8.20 48.42 -2.98
C LEU A 216 -6.76 48.99 -3.09
N LEU A 217 -6.04 48.63 -4.13
CA LEU A 217 -4.64 49.04 -4.35
C LEU A 217 -4.53 50.55 -4.63
N ALA A 218 -5.55 51.17 -5.21
CA ALA A 218 -5.63 52.61 -5.45
C ALA A 218 -6.00 53.41 -4.19
N ASN A 219 -6.66 52.80 -3.19
CA ASN A 219 -7.17 53.49 -1.98
C ASN A 219 -6.57 52.90 -0.68
N THR A 220 -5.28 52.53 -0.68
CA THR A 220 -4.61 51.99 0.51
C THR A 220 -4.53 52.95 1.69
N ASP A 221 -4.67 54.25 1.44
CA ASP A 221 -4.76 55.32 2.46
C ASP A 221 -5.94 55.09 3.46
N LYS A 222 -7.00 54.42 3.05
CA LYS A 222 -8.12 54.04 3.90
C LYS A 222 -7.82 52.90 4.86
N LEU A 223 -6.75 52.17 4.63
CA LEU A 223 -6.29 51.05 5.49
C LEU A 223 -5.42 51.60 6.62
N LYS A 224 -5.32 50.85 7.73
CA LYS A 224 -4.54 51.24 8.92
C LYS A 224 -3.50 50.17 9.30
N GLY A 225 -2.42 50.61 9.90
CA GLY A 225 -1.42 49.74 10.54
C GLY A 225 -0.72 48.79 9.55
N LYS A 226 -0.32 47.64 10.05
CA LYS A 226 0.49 46.65 9.34
C LYS A 226 -0.16 46.11 8.07
N LEU A 227 -1.51 46.09 8.03
CA LEU A 227 -2.24 45.68 6.82
C LEU A 227 -1.99 46.62 5.66
N ARG A 228 -2.02 47.94 5.92
CA ARG A 228 -1.70 48.97 4.92
C ARG A 228 -0.28 48.80 4.39
N GLU A 229 0.68 48.72 5.28
CA GLU A 229 2.12 48.56 4.92
C GLU A 229 2.34 47.33 4.07
N ASN A 230 1.74 46.15 4.46
CA ASN A 230 1.86 44.91 3.71
C ASN A 230 1.28 45.03 2.29
N ILE A 231 0.09 45.63 2.15
CA ILE A 231 -0.57 45.76 0.85
C ILE A 231 0.21 46.72 -0.05
N GLU A 232 0.63 47.87 0.48
CA GLU A 232 1.43 48.86 -0.26
C GLU A 232 2.78 48.30 -0.76
N ALA A 233 3.46 47.54 0.09
CA ALA A 233 4.71 46.88 -0.25
C ALA A 233 4.58 45.72 -1.27
N ASN A 234 3.39 45.16 -1.45
CA ASN A 234 3.17 43.95 -2.28
C ASN A 234 2.11 44.15 -3.37
N LYS A 235 1.88 45.36 -3.83
CA LYS A 235 0.89 45.67 -4.89
C LYS A 235 1.10 44.83 -6.15
N GLU A 236 2.34 44.74 -6.62
CA GLU A 236 2.68 43.94 -7.81
C GLU A 236 2.40 42.45 -7.63
N LYS A 237 2.69 41.91 -6.44
CA LYS A 237 2.37 40.50 -6.12
C LYS A 237 0.86 40.22 -6.12
N GLY A 238 0.05 41.15 -5.62
CA GLY A 238 -1.40 41.05 -5.67
C GLY A 238 -1.92 40.99 -7.12
N LEU A 239 -1.45 41.90 -7.98
CA LEU A 239 -1.84 41.94 -9.39
C LEU A 239 -1.37 40.71 -10.16
N LEU A 240 -0.13 40.25 -9.89
CA LEU A 240 0.39 38.99 -10.42
C LEU A 240 -0.51 37.83 -10.01
N SER A 241 -0.83 37.70 -8.72
CA SER A 241 -1.68 36.65 -8.19
C SER A 241 -3.08 36.63 -8.79
N LYS A 242 -3.68 37.79 -8.99
CA LYS A 242 -4.96 37.94 -9.71
C LYS A 242 -4.84 37.48 -11.16
N THR A 243 -3.72 37.78 -11.83
CA THR A 243 -3.46 37.32 -13.21
C THR A 243 -3.31 35.80 -13.28
N LEU A 244 -2.58 35.19 -12.34
CA LEU A 244 -2.39 33.74 -12.26
C LEU A 244 -3.68 33.00 -11.91
N ALA A 245 -4.53 33.55 -11.04
CA ALA A 245 -5.80 32.93 -10.64
C ALA A 245 -6.91 33.06 -11.70
N ARG A 246 -6.70 33.85 -12.74
CA ARG A 246 -7.68 34.06 -13.81
C ARG A 246 -7.72 32.86 -14.75
N ILE A 247 -8.90 32.31 -14.97
CA ILE A 247 -9.15 31.31 -16.02
C ILE A 247 -9.17 32.02 -17.38
N LEU A 248 -8.40 31.51 -18.36
CA LEU A 248 -8.31 32.05 -19.70
C LEU A 248 -9.56 31.69 -20.49
N LEU A 249 -10.07 32.65 -21.32
CA LEU A 249 -11.32 32.48 -22.04
C LEU A 249 -11.11 32.58 -23.58
N ASP A 250 -9.85 32.53 -24.01
CA ASP A 250 -9.42 32.71 -25.39
C ASP A 250 -8.59 31.52 -25.92
N VAL A 251 -8.78 30.34 -25.31
CA VAL A 251 -8.18 29.11 -25.80
C VAL A 251 -8.63 28.85 -27.23
N PRO A 252 -7.72 28.44 -28.16
CA PRO A 252 -8.07 28.20 -29.55
C PRO A 252 -8.82 26.85 -29.71
N VAL A 253 -10.03 26.81 -29.11
CA VAL A 253 -11.02 25.72 -29.19
C VAL A 253 -12.37 26.33 -29.59
N THR A 254 -13.20 25.53 -30.27
CA THR A 254 -14.51 26.00 -30.77
C THR A 254 -15.59 25.04 -30.26
N PHE A 255 -16.71 25.61 -29.79
CA PHE A 255 -17.89 24.83 -29.47
C PHE A 255 -18.74 24.61 -30.72
N ASP A 256 -18.81 23.35 -31.19
CA ASP A 256 -19.79 22.89 -32.20
C ASP A 256 -20.64 21.79 -31.54
N GLU A 257 -21.96 21.94 -31.55
CA GLU A 257 -22.89 21.02 -30.91
C GLU A 257 -22.66 19.56 -31.26
N LYS A 258 -22.38 19.30 -32.56
CA LYS A 258 -22.19 17.94 -33.07
C LYS A 258 -21.00 17.19 -32.44
N ASP A 259 -19.97 17.93 -32.09
CA ASP A 259 -18.76 17.33 -31.52
C ASP A 259 -18.95 16.92 -30.04
N PHE A 260 -20.06 17.35 -29.40
CA PHE A 260 -20.34 17.10 -28.01
C PHE A 260 -21.53 16.16 -27.76
N GLU A 261 -22.22 15.71 -28.85
CA GLU A 261 -23.37 14.82 -28.71
C GLU A 261 -22.99 13.47 -28.14
N LEU A 262 -23.68 13.10 -27.05
CA LEU A 262 -23.46 11.82 -26.38
C LEU A 262 -24.05 10.69 -27.20
N SER A 263 -23.19 9.80 -27.69
CA SER A 263 -23.53 8.63 -28.52
C SER A 263 -23.62 7.36 -27.68
N ALA A 264 -24.20 6.28 -28.25
CA ALA A 264 -24.24 4.98 -27.61
C ALA A 264 -22.83 4.37 -27.48
N PRO A 265 -22.45 3.81 -26.32
CA PRO A 265 -21.13 3.25 -26.11
C PRO A 265 -20.86 2.01 -26.97
N GLN A 266 -19.61 1.82 -27.39
CA GLN A 266 -19.14 0.64 -28.12
C GLN A 266 -18.85 -0.47 -27.11
N MET A 267 -19.88 -1.30 -26.82
CA MET A 267 -19.79 -2.31 -25.77
C MET A 267 -18.72 -3.37 -26.03
N ASP A 268 -18.50 -3.72 -27.29
CA ASP A 268 -17.46 -4.64 -27.76
C ASP A 268 -16.04 -4.19 -27.38
N LYS A 269 -15.82 -2.88 -27.24
CA LYS A 269 -14.55 -2.30 -26.76
C LYS A 269 -14.52 -2.10 -25.24
N ILE A 270 -15.65 -1.80 -24.63
CA ILE A 270 -15.75 -1.55 -23.17
C ILE A 270 -15.62 -2.84 -22.37
N GLU A 271 -16.31 -3.90 -22.79
CA GLU A 271 -16.36 -5.18 -22.05
C GLU A 271 -14.97 -5.76 -21.78
N PRO A 272 -14.04 -5.83 -22.74
CA PRO A 272 -12.68 -6.30 -22.49
C PRO A 272 -11.91 -5.43 -21.47
N ILE A 273 -12.03 -4.09 -21.54
CA ILE A 273 -11.38 -3.17 -20.61
C ILE A 273 -11.94 -3.36 -19.18
N PHE A 274 -13.27 -3.46 -19.05
CA PHE A 274 -13.92 -3.64 -17.76
C PHE A 274 -13.71 -5.05 -17.18
N GLU A 275 -13.54 -6.06 -18.03
CA GLU A 275 -13.14 -7.41 -17.61
C GLU A 275 -11.71 -7.38 -17.06
N GLU A 276 -10.79 -6.73 -17.76
CA GLU A 276 -9.41 -6.54 -17.32
C GLU A 276 -9.31 -5.80 -15.98
N LEU A 277 -10.08 -4.72 -15.81
CA LEU A 277 -10.15 -3.94 -14.58
C LEU A 277 -11.01 -4.59 -13.48
N GLU A 278 -11.70 -5.70 -13.76
CA GLU A 278 -12.65 -6.40 -12.86
C GLU A 278 -13.87 -5.56 -12.45
N PHE A 279 -14.35 -4.71 -13.35
CA PHE A 279 -15.45 -3.76 -13.12
C PHE A 279 -16.84 -4.32 -13.41
N ARG A 280 -17.16 -5.54 -12.99
CA ARG A 280 -18.44 -6.24 -13.27
C ARG A 280 -19.68 -5.41 -12.90
N THR A 281 -19.70 -4.84 -11.70
CA THR A 281 -20.83 -4.01 -11.23
C THR A 281 -20.92 -2.70 -12.01
N MET A 282 -19.80 -2.12 -12.38
CA MET A 282 -19.74 -0.88 -13.14
C MET A 282 -20.20 -1.09 -14.58
N LEU A 283 -19.87 -2.22 -15.20
CA LEU A 283 -20.37 -2.61 -16.49
C LEU A 283 -21.89 -2.67 -16.51
N SER A 284 -22.49 -3.34 -15.53
CA SER A 284 -23.96 -3.39 -15.37
C SER A 284 -24.58 -2.00 -15.14
N THR A 285 -23.89 -1.11 -14.46
CA THR A 285 -24.34 0.27 -14.22
C THR A 285 -24.29 1.10 -15.52
N LEU A 286 -23.24 0.91 -16.31
CA LEU A 286 -23.09 1.57 -17.62
C LEU A 286 -24.16 1.08 -18.59
N GLN A 287 -24.37 -0.23 -18.71
CA GLN A 287 -25.42 -0.82 -19.58
C GLN A 287 -26.79 -0.24 -19.22
N LYS A 288 -27.12 -0.12 -17.92
CA LYS A 288 -28.38 0.50 -17.46
C LYS A 288 -28.46 1.98 -17.79
N ALA A 289 -27.36 2.72 -17.68
CA ALA A 289 -27.33 4.17 -17.94
C ALA A 289 -27.62 4.51 -19.40
N PHE A 290 -27.22 3.63 -20.33
CA PHE A 290 -27.44 3.80 -21.77
C PHE A 290 -28.59 2.95 -22.33
N GLY A 291 -29.32 2.22 -21.49
CA GLY A 291 -30.45 1.37 -21.94
C GLY A 291 -30.04 0.19 -22.82
N VAL A 292 -28.77 -0.26 -22.73
CA VAL A 292 -28.25 -1.40 -23.49
C VAL A 292 -28.62 -2.68 -22.75
N ALA A 293 -29.35 -3.58 -23.38
CA ALA A 293 -29.68 -4.89 -22.80
C ALA A 293 -28.38 -5.71 -22.58
N PRO A 294 -28.19 -6.41 -21.44
CA PRO A 294 -27.06 -7.30 -21.28
C PRO A 294 -27.08 -8.37 -22.37
N ALA A 295 -25.94 -8.62 -23.01
CA ALA A 295 -25.81 -9.71 -23.96
C ALA A 295 -26.27 -11.01 -23.28
N ALA A 296 -27.27 -11.67 -23.89
CA ALA A 296 -27.77 -12.96 -23.40
C ALA A 296 -26.58 -13.92 -23.40
N GLN A 297 -26.32 -14.55 -22.25
CA GLN A 297 -25.40 -15.69 -22.22
C GLN A 297 -25.87 -16.70 -23.24
N PRO A 298 -25.02 -17.22 -24.13
CA PRO A 298 -25.43 -18.22 -25.06
C PRO A 298 -25.86 -19.49 -24.30
N ASP A 299 -27.14 -19.77 -24.33
CA ASP A 299 -27.67 -21.06 -23.95
C ASP A 299 -27.07 -22.13 -24.85
N LEU A 300 -26.64 -23.22 -24.23
CA LEU A 300 -25.92 -24.33 -24.83
C LEU A 300 -26.71 -25.07 -25.96
N PHE A 301 -27.78 -24.50 -26.49
CA PHE A 301 -28.72 -25.18 -27.43
C PHE A 301 -29.05 -24.37 -28.71
N SER A 302 -28.14 -23.56 -29.25
CA SER A 302 -28.41 -23.03 -30.61
C SER A 302 -27.18 -23.06 -31.51
N LEU A 303 -26.79 -24.27 -31.88
CA LEU A 303 -25.97 -24.49 -33.07
C LEU A 303 -26.93 -24.73 -34.24
N ALA A 304 -27.29 -23.72 -35.02
CA ALA A 304 -27.71 -23.84 -36.43
C ALA A 304 -27.90 -22.47 -37.07
N GLY A 305 -26.96 -22.10 -37.88
CA GLY A 305 -27.05 -21.60 -39.24
C GLY A 305 -27.76 -20.28 -39.59
N LEU A 306 -26.97 -19.50 -40.34
CA LEU A 306 -27.32 -18.65 -41.50
C LEU A 306 -27.03 -17.11 -41.36
N THR A 307 -25.90 -16.70 -41.88
CA THR A 307 -25.61 -15.71 -42.98
C THR A 307 -26.42 -14.41 -42.98
N SER A 308 -25.89 -13.21 -43.10
CA SER A 308 -24.98 -12.56 -44.08
C SER A 308 -24.70 -11.09 -43.72
N PRO A 309 -23.72 -10.44 -44.33
CA PRO A 309 -23.14 -9.20 -43.83
C PRO A 309 -23.78 -7.95 -44.44
N VAL A 310 -23.90 -6.88 -43.66
CA VAL A 310 -24.15 -5.54 -44.15
C VAL A 310 -22.85 -4.75 -44.05
N ALA A 311 -22.35 -4.35 -45.23
CA ALA A 311 -21.19 -3.48 -45.37
C ALA A 311 -21.53 -2.05 -44.95
N THR A 312 -20.76 -1.50 -44.06
CA THR A 312 -20.71 -0.05 -43.81
C THR A 312 -19.30 0.47 -44.06
N THR A 313 -19.25 1.46 -44.92
CA THR A 313 -18.09 2.22 -45.39
C THR A 313 -17.38 2.93 -44.24
N PRO A 314 -16.04 2.97 -44.20
CA PRO A 314 -15.32 3.68 -43.16
C PRO A 314 -15.28 5.19 -43.44
N MET A 315 -15.86 6.01 -42.55
CA MET A 315 -15.49 7.42 -42.44
C MET A 315 -14.18 7.54 -41.67
N LEU A 316 -13.19 8.16 -42.29
CA LEU A 316 -11.93 8.56 -41.69
C LEU A 316 -12.19 9.58 -40.57
N SER A 317 -12.17 9.15 -39.32
CA SER A 317 -11.92 10.04 -38.19
C SER A 317 -10.42 10.12 -37.97
N GLN A 318 -9.84 11.30 -38.02
CA GLN A 318 -8.46 11.54 -37.61
C GLN A 318 -8.35 11.27 -36.11
N VAL A 319 -7.84 10.10 -35.77
CA VAL A 319 -7.46 9.71 -34.44
C VAL A 319 -6.20 10.49 -34.07
N LEU A 320 -6.30 11.45 -33.16
CA LEU A 320 -5.14 12.02 -32.48
C LEU A 320 -4.52 10.90 -31.62
N PRO A 321 -3.18 10.71 -31.63
CA PRO A 321 -2.57 9.56 -31.00
C PRO A 321 -2.71 9.63 -29.47
N THR A 322 -3.51 8.75 -28.92
CA THR A 322 -3.38 8.34 -27.50
C THR A 322 -1.95 7.85 -27.29
N LYS A 323 -1.35 8.17 -26.15
CA LYS A 323 -0.01 7.71 -25.80
C LYS A 323 -0.06 6.19 -25.61
N LYS A 324 0.06 5.46 -26.71
CA LYS A 324 0.08 4.00 -26.72
C LYS A 324 1.34 3.54 -26.00
N LEU A 325 1.20 2.70 -24.99
CA LEU A 325 2.34 2.05 -24.37
C LEU A 325 3.15 1.33 -25.45
N LYS A 326 4.47 1.44 -25.37
CA LYS A 326 5.36 0.68 -26.25
C LYS A 326 5.28 -0.80 -25.87
N THR A 327 5.50 -1.65 -26.84
CA THR A 327 5.61 -3.10 -26.67
C THR A 327 6.90 -3.58 -27.31
N ILE A 328 7.26 -4.83 -27.15
CA ILE A 328 8.43 -5.44 -27.79
C ILE A 328 8.44 -5.23 -29.31
N LYS A 329 7.28 -5.11 -29.97
CA LYS A 329 7.16 -4.86 -31.41
C LYS A 329 7.54 -3.43 -31.81
N ASP A 330 7.50 -2.51 -30.86
CA ASP A 330 7.79 -1.09 -31.11
C ASP A 330 9.26 -0.74 -30.79
N VAL A 331 10.03 -1.68 -30.22
CA VAL A 331 11.41 -1.49 -29.76
C VAL A 331 12.37 -2.44 -30.49
N PRO A 332 13.39 -1.94 -31.22
CA PRO A 332 14.43 -2.79 -31.76
C PRO A 332 15.24 -3.46 -30.66
N HIS A 333 15.40 -4.78 -30.71
CA HIS A 333 16.11 -5.55 -29.70
C HIS A 333 16.93 -6.69 -30.34
N GLN A 334 17.88 -7.25 -29.56
CA GLN A 334 18.77 -8.33 -29.95
C GLN A 334 18.77 -9.41 -28.88
N TYR A 335 17.82 -10.33 -28.93
CA TYR A 335 17.69 -11.44 -28.03
C TYR A 335 18.18 -12.73 -28.68
N GLN A 336 19.08 -13.44 -28.00
CA GLN A 336 19.75 -14.63 -28.53
C GLN A 336 19.33 -15.87 -27.76
N LEU A 337 19.02 -16.94 -28.48
CA LEU A 337 18.70 -18.24 -27.91
C LEU A 337 19.97 -19.12 -27.89
N LEU A 338 20.28 -19.69 -26.73
CA LEU A 338 21.36 -20.65 -26.54
C LEU A 338 20.77 -22.03 -26.18
N THR A 339 21.18 -23.08 -26.90
CA THR A 339 20.60 -24.43 -26.77
C THR A 339 21.64 -25.51 -26.53
N THR A 340 22.91 -25.14 -26.42
CA THR A 340 24.01 -26.09 -26.22
C THR A 340 24.95 -25.63 -25.10
N GLN A 341 25.57 -26.59 -24.42
CA GLN A 341 26.58 -26.31 -23.40
C GLN A 341 27.77 -25.51 -23.94
N ALA A 342 28.20 -25.79 -25.17
CA ALA A 342 29.33 -25.10 -25.78
C ALA A 342 29.05 -23.58 -25.98
N GLU A 343 27.83 -23.22 -26.31
CA GLU A 343 27.44 -21.80 -26.39
C GLU A 343 27.48 -21.12 -25.02
N ILE A 344 27.07 -21.80 -23.94
CA ILE A 344 27.16 -21.31 -22.58
C ILE A 344 28.61 -21.13 -22.14
N GLU A 345 29.50 -22.12 -22.45
CA GLU A 345 30.93 -22.04 -22.18
C GLU A 345 31.58 -20.87 -22.91
N ALA A 346 31.16 -20.60 -24.15
CA ALA A 346 31.66 -19.47 -24.94
C ALA A 346 31.18 -18.11 -24.35
N LEU A 347 29.98 -18.05 -23.77
CA LEU A 347 29.43 -16.85 -23.16
C LEU A 347 30.03 -16.51 -21.77
N LEU A 348 30.47 -17.53 -21.02
CA LEU A 348 30.92 -17.38 -19.62
C LEU A 348 32.00 -16.30 -19.41
N PRO A 349 33.04 -16.18 -20.26
CA PRO A 349 34.04 -15.10 -20.10
C PRO A 349 33.44 -13.70 -20.19
N GLU A 350 32.44 -13.52 -21.05
CA GLU A 350 31.73 -12.25 -21.20
C GLU A 350 30.89 -11.93 -19.95
N LEU A 351 30.18 -12.92 -19.39
CA LEU A 351 29.46 -12.79 -18.13
C LEU A 351 30.38 -12.38 -16.98
N LEU A 352 31.52 -13.01 -16.85
CA LEU A 352 32.51 -12.73 -15.79
C LEU A 352 33.19 -11.38 -15.92
N ALA A 353 33.18 -10.77 -17.11
CA ALA A 353 33.71 -9.43 -17.34
C ALA A 353 32.73 -8.30 -16.94
N GLN A 354 31.47 -8.63 -16.69
CA GLN A 354 30.46 -7.63 -16.34
C GLN A 354 30.60 -7.13 -14.89
N LYS A 355 30.23 -5.86 -14.66
CA LYS A 355 30.10 -5.29 -13.31
C LYS A 355 28.73 -5.53 -12.71
N GLU A 356 27.72 -5.60 -13.55
CA GLU A 356 26.32 -5.85 -13.21
C GLU A 356 25.64 -6.66 -14.31
N LEU A 357 24.69 -7.48 -13.91
CA LEU A 357 23.94 -8.32 -14.84
C LEU A 357 22.58 -8.67 -14.25
N CYS A 358 21.52 -8.55 -15.07
CA CYS A 358 20.17 -9.00 -14.74
C CYS A 358 19.98 -10.45 -15.16
N PHE A 359 19.33 -11.24 -14.28
CA PHE A 359 18.95 -12.61 -14.59
C PHE A 359 17.54 -12.93 -14.08
N ASP A 360 16.90 -13.90 -14.72
CA ASP A 360 15.59 -14.43 -14.36
C ASP A 360 15.52 -15.92 -14.73
N THR A 361 14.81 -16.73 -13.93
CA THR A 361 14.67 -18.17 -14.16
C THR A 361 13.24 -18.53 -14.57
N GLU A 362 13.10 -19.19 -15.72
CA GLU A 362 11.87 -19.82 -16.15
C GLU A 362 11.74 -21.24 -15.61
N THR A 363 10.57 -21.55 -15.04
CA THR A 363 10.38 -22.80 -14.30
C THR A 363 9.06 -23.48 -14.60
N THR A 364 8.91 -24.73 -14.09
CA THR A 364 7.69 -25.53 -14.27
C THR A 364 6.61 -25.25 -13.23
N SER A 365 6.92 -24.58 -12.11
CA SER A 365 6.01 -24.41 -10.96
C SER A 365 6.33 -23.14 -10.20
N LEU A 366 5.31 -22.54 -9.57
CA LEU A 366 5.48 -21.43 -8.61
C LEU A 366 5.96 -21.91 -7.23
N ASN A 367 5.91 -23.23 -6.96
CA ASN A 367 6.50 -23.81 -5.75
C ASN A 367 7.99 -24.04 -5.99
N GLU A 368 8.82 -23.15 -5.50
CA GLU A 368 10.26 -23.13 -5.71
C GLU A 368 10.97 -24.38 -5.17
N MET A 369 10.38 -25.09 -4.18
CA MET A 369 10.93 -26.33 -3.65
C MET A 369 10.77 -27.53 -4.60
N GLU A 370 9.83 -27.44 -5.55
CA GLU A 370 9.49 -28.50 -6.52
C GLU A 370 9.78 -28.07 -7.96
N ALA A 371 10.00 -26.78 -8.18
CA ALA A 371 10.19 -26.19 -9.48
C ALA A 371 11.44 -26.77 -10.19
N GLN A 372 11.26 -27.16 -11.44
CA GLN A 372 12.36 -27.50 -12.34
C GLN A 372 12.65 -26.32 -13.25
N ILE A 373 13.91 -26.00 -13.43
CA ILE A 373 14.30 -24.92 -14.31
C ILE A 373 14.06 -25.30 -15.77
N VAL A 374 13.45 -24.40 -16.53
CA VAL A 374 13.19 -24.55 -17.96
C VAL A 374 14.17 -23.71 -18.75
N GLY A 375 14.48 -22.52 -18.28
CA GLY A 375 15.42 -21.62 -18.94
C GLY A 375 16.00 -20.60 -17.96
N LEU A 376 16.98 -19.86 -18.46
CA LEU A 376 17.64 -18.76 -17.76
C LEU A 376 17.81 -17.61 -18.74
N ALA A 377 17.24 -16.46 -18.41
CA ALA A 377 17.44 -15.22 -19.14
C ALA A 377 18.53 -14.37 -18.50
N LEU A 378 19.31 -13.67 -19.33
CA LEU A 378 20.45 -12.85 -18.93
C LEU A 378 20.49 -11.56 -19.75
N SER A 379 20.62 -10.39 -19.10
CA SER A 379 20.75 -9.08 -19.76
C SER A 379 21.69 -8.17 -18.96
N TRP A 380 22.62 -7.49 -19.63
CA TRP A 380 23.50 -6.48 -19.05
C TRP A 380 23.62 -5.20 -19.90
N GLU A 381 22.96 -5.20 -21.05
CA GLU A 381 22.81 -4.05 -21.93
C GLU A 381 21.35 -3.93 -22.32
N VAL A 382 20.80 -2.73 -22.27
CA VAL A 382 19.40 -2.46 -22.63
C VAL A 382 19.12 -2.89 -24.07
N HIS A 383 18.03 -3.60 -24.27
CA HIS A 383 17.57 -4.18 -25.54
C HIS A 383 18.46 -5.30 -26.08
N LYS A 384 19.30 -5.89 -25.23
CA LYS A 384 20.10 -7.07 -25.57
C LYS A 384 20.05 -8.09 -24.45
N GLY A 385 20.08 -9.38 -24.82
CA GLY A 385 20.14 -10.44 -23.83
C GLY A 385 20.17 -11.82 -24.45
N TYR A 386 20.27 -12.80 -23.56
CA TYR A 386 20.44 -14.19 -23.90
C TYR A 386 19.43 -15.04 -23.15
N TYR A 387 18.87 -16.03 -23.81
CA TYR A 387 18.03 -17.04 -23.19
C TYR A 387 18.68 -18.41 -23.34
N ILE A 388 19.02 -19.06 -22.24
CA ILE A 388 19.54 -20.42 -22.19
C ILE A 388 18.34 -21.34 -21.98
N LEU A 389 18.00 -22.13 -23.01
CA LEU A 389 16.94 -23.13 -22.90
C LEU A 389 17.55 -24.46 -22.42
N PHE A 390 17.17 -24.88 -21.22
CA PHE A 390 17.65 -26.12 -20.63
C PHE A 390 16.93 -27.36 -21.19
N PRO A 391 17.66 -28.49 -21.35
CA PRO A 391 17.04 -29.77 -21.73
C PRO A 391 16.09 -30.29 -20.64
N GLU A 392 15.30 -31.32 -20.97
CA GLU A 392 14.43 -31.98 -19.99
C GLU A 392 15.18 -32.87 -18.98
N ASP A 393 16.34 -33.39 -19.38
CA ASP A 393 17.19 -34.24 -18.52
C ASP A 393 17.79 -33.39 -17.39
N SER A 394 17.38 -33.68 -16.17
CA SER A 394 17.81 -32.95 -14.96
C SER A 394 19.34 -33.06 -14.70
N SER A 395 19.98 -34.11 -15.17
CA SER A 395 21.44 -34.30 -15.06
C SER A 395 22.16 -33.31 -15.95
N LEU A 396 21.69 -33.16 -17.19
CA LEU A 396 22.22 -32.17 -18.14
C LEU A 396 21.95 -30.74 -17.67
N VAL A 397 20.76 -30.47 -17.15
CA VAL A 397 20.44 -29.16 -16.55
C VAL A 397 21.46 -28.80 -15.47
N LYS A 398 21.71 -29.74 -14.55
CA LYS A 398 22.69 -29.54 -13.47
C LYS A 398 24.09 -29.32 -14.03
N GLN A 399 24.49 -30.07 -15.05
CA GLN A 399 25.79 -29.91 -15.69
C GLN A 399 25.95 -28.53 -16.33
N TRP A 400 24.95 -28.05 -17.06
CA TRP A 400 25.00 -26.72 -17.71
C TRP A 400 24.99 -25.59 -16.66
N LEU A 401 24.21 -25.73 -15.61
CA LEU A 401 24.21 -24.75 -14.51
C LEU A 401 25.54 -24.70 -13.77
N LEU A 402 26.28 -25.83 -13.67
CA LEU A 402 27.61 -25.86 -13.07
C LEU A 402 28.65 -25.08 -13.92
N VAL A 403 28.46 -24.94 -15.23
CA VAL A 403 29.28 -24.06 -16.07
C VAL A 403 29.07 -22.59 -15.65
N LEU A 404 27.82 -22.19 -15.29
CA LEU A 404 27.48 -20.85 -14.87
C LEU A 404 27.78 -20.55 -13.38
N LYS A 405 28.15 -21.60 -12.62
CA LYS A 405 28.44 -21.44 -11.17
C LYS A 405 29.45 -20.33 -10.86
N PRO A 406 30.60 -20.19 -11.60
CA PRO A 406 31.55 -19.10 -11.36
C PRO A 406 30.90 -17.69 -11.46
N PHE A 407 29.94 -17.50 -12.36
CA PHE A 407 29.22 -16.25 -12.49
C PHE A 407 28.29 -16.01 -11.28
N PHE A 408 27.45 -16.99 -10.90
CA PHE A 408 26.54 -16.82 -9.79
C PHE A 408 27.25 -16.59 -8.44
N GLU A 409 28.41 -17.23 -8.24
CA GLU A 409 29.21 -17.15 -7.02
C GLU A 409 30.22 -16.00 -7.03
N ALA A 410 30.32 -15.20 -8.12
CA ALA A 410 31.18 -14.03 -8.19
C ALA A 410 30.75 -12.92 -7.23
N GLU A 411 31.61 -12.55 -6.27
CA GLU A 411 31.29 -11.55 -5.25
C GLU A 411 31.37 -10.09 -5.76
N ASN A 412 32.05 -9.88 -6.90
CA ASN A 412 32.29 -8.58 -7.49
C ASN A 412 31.27 -8.17 -8.57
N ILE A 413 30.29 -9.00 -8.89
CA ILE A 413 29.25 -8.74 -9.89
C ILE A 413 27.93 -8.47 -9.18
N LEU A 414 27.31 -7.32 -9.45
CA LEU A 414 25.95 -6.99 -9.00
C LEU A 414 24.92 -7.83 -9.78
N LYS A 415 24.16 -8.66 -9.08
CA LYS A 415 23.07 -9.44 -9.67
C LYS A 415 21.76 -8.65 -9.52
N ILE A 416 21.12 -8.40 -10.64
CA ILE A 416 19.86 -7.66 -10.74
C ILE A 416 18.74 -8.64 -11.05
N GLY A 417 17.54 -8.43 -10.50
CA GLY A 417 16.36 -9.20 -10.83
C GLY A 417 15.10 -8.63 -10.21
N GLN A 418 13.98 -9.29 -10.44
CA GLN A 418 12.68 -8.96 -9.90
C GLN A 418 12.19 -10.10 -9.01
N ASN A 419 12.00 -9.87 -7.69
CA ASN A 419 11.66 -10.92 -6.73
C ASN A 419 12.69 -12.07 -6.69
N LEU A 420 13.98 -11.68 -6.68
CA LEU A 420 15.14 -12.56 -6.73
C LEU A 420 15.10 -13.73 -5.74
N LYS A 421 14.38 -13.60 -4.65
CA LYS A 421 14.28 -14.66 -3.62
C LYS A 421 13.78 -15.99 -4.20
N TYR A 422 12.87 -15.96 -5.17
CA TYR A 422 12.40 -17.13 -5.88
C TYR A 422 13.54 -17.81 -6.63
N ASP A 423 14.28 -17.06 -7.45
CA ASP A 423 15.38 -17.55 -8.29
C ASP A 423 16.53 -18.11 -7.45
N LEU A 424 16.85 -17.46 -6.34
CA LEU A 424 17.86 -17.91 -5.39
C LEU A 424 17.52 -19.32 -4.84
N LYS A 425 16.25 -19.57 -4.49
CA LYS A 425 15.81 -20.89 -4.00
C LYS A 425 15.80 -21.93 -5.10
N VAL A 426 15.36 -21.57 -6.31
CA VAL A 426 15.42 -22.48 -7.48
C VAL A 426 16.87 -22.91 -7.78
N LEU A 427 17.81 -21.96 -7.84
CA LEU A 427 19.23 -22.25 -8.07
C LEU A 427 19.85 -23.10 -6.95
N THR A 428 19.41 -22.89 -5.70
CA THR A 428 19.85 -23.68 -4.54
C THR A 428 19.49 -25.19 -4.70
N ASN A 429 18.36 -25.52 -5.34
CA ASN A 429 18.01 -26.94 -5.65
C ASN A 429 19.07 -27.64 -6.52
N TYR A 430 19.82 -26.87 -7.30
CA TYR A 430 20.91 -27.39 -8.18
C TYR A 430 22.30 -27.25 -7.57
N GLY A 431 22.41 -26.77 -6.31
CA GLY A 431 23.69 -26.62 -5.61
C GLY A 431 24.47 -25.37 -6.00
N ILE A 432 23.76 -24.34 -6.48
CA ILE A 432 24.32 -23.01 -6.78
C ILE A 432 23.90 -22.03 -5.70
N ILE A 433 24.88 -21.34 -5.13
CA ILE A 433 24.67 -20.27 -4.16
C ILE A 433 25.00 -18.95 -4.83
N VAL A 434 24.01 -18.08 -4.99
CA VAL A 434 24.26 -16.75 -5.55
C VAL A 434 24.99 -15.89 -4.50
N ARG A 435 26.12 -15.30 -4.88
CA ARG A 435 26.95 -14.45 -4.02
C ARG A 435 27.08 -13.05 -4.59
N GLY A 436 27.61 -12.15 -3.76
CA GLY A 436 27.83 -10.76 -4.11
C GLY A 436 26.60 -9.88 -3.91
N PRO A 437 26.68 -8.60 -4.33
CA PRO A 437 25.58 -7.64 -4.14
C PRO A 437 24.38 -7.99 -5.02
N LEU A 438 23.19 -7.68 -4.49
CA LEU A 438 21.91 -7.84 -5.17
C LEU A 438 21.24 -6.50 -5.43
N PHE A 439 20.50 -6.40 -6.52
CA PHE A 439 19.53 -5.34 -6.76
C PHE A 439 18.18 -5.96 -7.15
N ASP A 440 17.26 -6.03 -6.23
CA ASP A 440 15.90 -6.50 -6.47
C ASP A 440 14.98 -5.29 -6.74
N THR A 441 14.43 -5.19 -7.94
CA THR A 441 13.58 -4.07 -8.37
C THR A 441 12.27 -4.02 -7.61
N MET A 442 11.72 -5.16 -7.16
CA MET A 442 10.56 -5.21 -6.28
C MET A 442 10.85 -4.54 -4.93
N ILE A 443 12.01 -4.82 -4.35
CA ILE A 443 12.42 -4.25 -3.06
C ILE A 443 12.79 -2.78 -3.19
N ALA A 444 13.45 -2.39 -4.28
CA ALA A 444 13.76 -0.99 -4.57
C ALA A 444 12.48 -0.15 -4.67
N HIS A 445 11.50 -0.61 -5.45
CA HIS A 445 10.21 0.07 -5.57
C HIS A 445 9.41 0.07 -4.26
N TYR A 446 9.47 -1.01 -3.48
CA TYR A 446 8.83 -1.04 -2.16
C TYR A 446 9.35 0.06 -1.23
N LEU A 447 10.64 0.39 -1.25
CA LEU A 447 11.16 1.50 -0.46
C LEU A 447 10.65 2.85 -0.97
N LEU A 448 10.57 3.03 -2.29
CA LEU A 448 10.08 4.25 -2.92
C LEU A 448 8.58 4.47 -2.72
N ASN A 449 7.78 3.39 -2.80
CA ASN A 449 6.33 3.47 -2.81
C ASN A 449 5.66 2.27 -2.10
N PRO A 450 5.76 2.18 -0.75
CA PRO A 450 5.39 0.98 0.03
C PRO A 450 3.90 0.62 -0.02
N ASP A 451 3.03 1.55 -0.41
CA ASP A 451 1.57 1.35 -0.45
C ASP A 451 1.08 0.80 -1.81
N MET A 452 1.99 0.64 -2.79
CA MET A 452 1.67 0.16 -4.13
C MET A 452 1.98 -1.34 -4.29
N ARG A 453 1.59 -1.91 -5.44
CA ARG A 453 2.04 -3.23 -5.86
C ARG A 453 3.36 -3.10 -6.62
N HIS A 454 4.15 -4.17 -6.57
CA HIS A 454 5.53 -4.16 -7.06
C HIS A 454 5.74 -5.18 -8.20
N ASN A 455 4.68 -5.53 -8.93
CA ASN A 455 4.73 -6.42 -10.10
C ASN A 455 5.49 -5.72 -11.23
N MET A 456 6.37 -6.45 -11.90
CA MET A 456 7.19 -5.92 -12.98
C MET A 456 6.37 -5.26 -14.09
N ASP A 457 5.27 -5.90 -14.54
CA ASP A 457 4.40 -5.35 -15.59
C ASP A 457 3.88 -3.95 -15.23
N LEU A 458 3.35 -3.81 -14.00
CA LEU A 458 2.86 -2.51 -13.50
C LEU A 458 3.97 -1.47 -13.39
N LEU A 459 5.19 -1.90 -12.99
CA LEU A 459 6.34 -1.02 -12.90
C LEU A 459 6.82 -0.57 -14.28
N ALA A 460 6.84 -1.48 -15.26
CA ALA A 460 7.17 -1.16 -16.63
C ALA A 460 6.19 -0.16 -17.24
N GLU A 461 4.89 -0.36 -17.05
CA GLU A 461 3.84 0.57 -17.50
C GLU A 461 3.99 1.95 -16.87
N ALA A 462 4.21 1.99 -15.54
CA ALA A 462 4.28 3.23 -14.77
C ALA A 462 5.55 4.06 -14.99
N TYR A 463 6.70 3.40 -15.14
CA TYR A 463 8.00 4.06 -15.14
C TYR A 463 8.70 4.07 -16.49
N LEU A 464 8.40 3.08 -17.37
CA LEU A 464 9.02 2.96 -18.69
C LEU A 464 8.04 3.25 -19.84
N GLU A 465 6.75 3.43 -19.54
CA GLU A 465 5.68 3.57 -20.54
C GLU A 465 5.63 2.37 -21.52
N TYR A 466 5.89 1.18 -20.99
CA TYR A 466 6.09 -0.05 -21.71
C TYR A 466 5.17 -1.16 -21.17
N ALA A 467 4.51 -1.89 -22.07
CA ALA A 467 3.67 -3.03 -21.76
C ALA A 467 4.39 -4.33 -22.12
N PRO A 468 4.94 -5.10 -21.15
CA PRO A 468 5.60 -6.37 -21.40
C PRO A 468 4.65 -7.44 -21.94
N ILE A 469 5.20 -8.53 -22.47
CA ILE A 469 4.45 -9.72 -22.86
C ILE A 469 3.83 -10.35 -21.61
N ALA A 470 2.51 -10.44 -21.54
CA ALA A 470 1.83 -11.05 -20.41
C ALA A 470 1.99 -12.58 -20.44
N ILE A 471 2.41 -13.20 -19.34
CA ILE A 471 2.60 -14.66 -19.19
C ILE A 471 1.34 -15.45 -19.57
N ASP A 472 0.14 -14.91 -19.28
CA ASP A 472 -1.15 -15.52 -19.62
C ASP A 472 -1.35 -15.72 -21.14
N THR A 473 -0.64 -14.96 -21.97
CA THR A 473 -0.67 -15.12 -23.43
C THR A 473 0.12 -16.34 -23.94
N LEU A 474 1.06 -16.81 -23.11
CA LEU A 474 1.94 -17.95 -23.43
C LEU A 474 1.41 -19.27 -22.86
N ILE A 475 1.02 -19.28 -21.59
CA ILE A 475 0.63 -20.50 -20.87
C ILE A 475 -0.87 -20.56 -20.55
N GLY A 476 -1.63 -19.53 -20.90
CA GLY A 476 -3.05 -19.41 -20.59
C GLY A 476 -3.36 -18.90 -19.18
N LYS A 477 -4.62 -18.52 -18.95
CA LYS A 477 -5.09 -17.99 -17.66
C LYS A 477 -4.99 -19.06 -16.56
N LYS A 478 -4.73 -18.62 -15.31
CA LYS A 478 -4.64 -19.50 -14.14
C LYS A 478 -5.89 -20.36 -13.96
N GLY A 479 -5.74 -21.70 -13.90
CA GLY A 479 -6.83 -22.64 -13.72
C GLY A 479 -6.53 -24.05 -14.25
N LYS A 480 -7.56 -24.90 -14.26
CA LYS A 480 -7.45 -26.24 -14.87
C LYS A 480 -7.22 -26.11 -16.37
N GLY A 481 -6.03 -26.45 -16.85
CA GLY A 481 -5.64 -26.37 -18.26
C GLY A 481 -4.58 -25.31 -18.54
N GLN A 482 -4.09 -24.60 -17.52
CA GLN A 482 -2.90 -23.77 -17.67
C GLN A 482 -1.71 -24.64 -18.06
N LEU A 483 -0.97 -24.25 -19.10
CA LEU A 483 0.24 -24.91 -19.58
C LEU A 483 1.41 -24.56 -18.67
N THR A 484 2.52 -25.26 -18.83
CA THR A 484 3.81 -24.87 -18.22
C THR A 484 4.69 -24.19 -19.26
N MET A 485 5.67 -23.39 -18.83
CA MET A 485 6.62 -22.75 -19.74
C MET A 485 7.33 -23.78 -20.65
N ARG A 486 7.52 -25.03 -20.20
CA ARG A 486 8.08 -26.14 -21.00
C ARG A 486 7.28 -26.42 -22.28
N SER A 487 5.99 -26.12 -22.32
CA SER A 487 5.12 -26.35 -23.48
C SER A 487 5.13 -25.22 -24.50
N VAL A 488 5.77 -24.09 -24.17
CA VAL A 488 5.89 -22.93 -25.06
C VAL A 488 7.06 -23.12 -26.01
N SER A 489 6.97 -22.62 -27.25
CA SER A 489 8.09 -22.72 -28.20
C SER A 489 9.31 -21.94 -27.74
N ALA A 490 10.51 -22.42 -28.05
CA ALA A 490 11.78 -21.82 -27.63
C ALA A 490 11.90 -20.33 -28.00
N GLU A 491 11.43 -19.94 -29.20
CA GLU A 491 11.45 -18.54 -29.63
C GLU A 491 10.53 -17.64 -28.79
N LEU A 492 9.34 -18.12 -28.44
CA LEU A 492 8.44 -17.34 -27.58
C LEU A 492 8.93 -17.28 -26.15
N GLN A 493 9.53 -18.36 -25.63
CA GLN A 493 10.19 -18.35 -24.31
C GLN A 493 11.32 -17.31 -24.29
N LYS A 494 12.17 -17.29 -25.32
CA LYS A 494 13.28 -16.34 -25.46
C LYS A 494 12.77 -14.88 -25.46
N GLU A 495 11.76 -14.58 -26.29
CA GLU A 495 11.22 -13.21 -26.38
C GLU A 495 10.67 -12.74 -25.05
N TYR A 496 9.91 -13.60 -24.36
CA TYR A 496 9.31 -13.30 -23.05
C TYR A 496 10.38 -13.14 -21.95
N ALA A 497 11.20 -14.16 -21.73
CA ALA A 497 12.13 -14.21 -20.60
C ALA A 497 13.26 -13.17 -20.71
N VAL A 498 13.75 -12.88 -21.92
CA VAL A 498 14.76 -11.83 -22.10
C VAL A 498 14.15 -10.46 -22.00
N GLU A 499 12.90 -10.26 -22.45
CA GLU A 499 12.15 -9.03 -22.22
C GLU A 499 12.05 -8.73 -20.72
N ASP A 500 11.73 -9.74 -19.89
CA ASP A 500 11.61 -9.59 -18.43
C ASP A 500 12.95 -9.12 -17.81
N THR A 501 14.09 -9.68 -18.23
CA THR A 501 15.41 -9.24 -17.75
C THR A 501 15.82 -7.87 -18.29
N ASP A 502 15.50 -7.52 -19.54
CA ASP A 502 15.76 -6.22 -20.13
C ASP A 502 14.93 -5.12 -19.43
N VAL A 503 13.63 -5.34 -19.26
CA VAL A 503 12.74 -4.44 -18.53
C VAL A 503 13.19 -4.25 -17.08
N THR A 504 13.56 -5.33 -16.39
CA THR A 504 14.07 -5.28 -15.03
C THR A 504 15.38 -4.50 -14.94
N LEU A 505 16.27 -4.62 -15.90
CA LEU A 505 17.50 -3.81 -15.98
C LEU A 505 17.18 -2.31 -16.16
N GLN A 506 16.22 -1.98 -17.03
CA GLN A 506 15.78 -0.60 -17.22
C GLN A 506 15.11 -0.02 -15.95
N LEU A 507 14.31 -0.83 -15.25
CA LEU A 507 13.71 -0.45 -13.96
C LEU A 507 14.79 -0.17 -12.91
N LYS A 508 15.86 -0.97 -12.85
CA LYS A 508 17.00 -0.70 -11.96
C LYS A 508 17.64 0.65 -12.28
N HIS A 509 17.87 0.96 -13.55
CA HIS A 509 18.41 2.26 -13.97
C HIS A 509 17.49 3.44 -13.59
N THR A 510 16.18 3.19 -13.54
CA THR A 510 15.18 4.18 -13.13
C THR A 510 15.12 4.34 -11.61
N PHE A 511 15.16 3.24 -10.85
CA PHE A 511 14.97 3.26 -9.41
C PHE A 511 16.21 3.68 -8.62
N LEU A 512 17.40 3.37 -9.10
CA LEU A 512 18.64 3.75 -8.39
C LEU A 512 18.74 5.27 -8.17
N PRO A 513 18.57 6.15 -9.18
CA PRO A 513 18.58 7.60 -8.97
C PRO A 513 17.45 8.08 -8.04
N LEU A 514 16.28 7.41 -8.02
CA LEU A 514 15.20 7.76 -7.11
C LEU A 514 15.54 7.39 -5.66
N LEU A 515 16.17 6.23 -5.43
CA LEU A 515 16.66 5.86 -4.09
C LEU A 515 17.74 6.83 -3.59
N GLU A 516 18.61 7.31 -4.47
CA GLU A 516 19.64 8.32 -4.16
C GLU A 516 18.98 9.67 -3.79
N LYS A 517 18.04 10.16 -4.62
CA LYS A 517 17.26 11.38 -4.37
C LYS A 517 16.57 11.34 -3.01
N ASP A 518 15.99 10.21 -2.66
CA ASP A 518 15.24 10.01 -1.42
C ASP A 518 16.11 9.60 -0.22
N GLN A 519 17.43 9.52 -0.40
CA GLN A 519 18.42 9.14 0.62
C GLN A 519 18.18 7.74 1.23
N MET A 520 17.65 6.81 0.42
CA MET A 520 17.35 5.43 0.84
C MET A 520 18.38 4.40 0.32
N THR A 521 19.41 4.84 -0.41
CA THR A 521 20.41 3.93 -0.99
C THR A 521 21.09 3.08 0.08
N GLN A 522 21.48 3.67 1.21
CA GLN A 522 22.13 2.95 2.30
C GLN A 522 21.21 1.89 2.90
N LEU A 523 19.94 2.23 3.19
CA LEU A 523 18.94 1.28 3.67
C LEU A 523 18.75 0.11 2.68
N PHE A 524 18.70 0.43 1.39
CA PHE A 524 18.57 -0.59 0.34
C PHE A 524 19.80 -1.50 0.28
N THR A 525 21.01 -0.94 0.15
CA THR A 525 22.24 -1.72 -0.11
C THR A 525 22.77 -2.46 1.12
N GLU A 526 22.61 -1.92 2.33
CA GLU A 526 23.16 -2.51 3.55
C GLU A 526 22.16 -3.38 4.32
N VAL A 527 20.86 -3.20 4.09
CA VAL A 527 19.82 -3.91 4.84
C VAL A 527 18.90 -4.72 3.93
N GLU A 528 18.15 -4.07 3.05
CA GLU A 528 17.05 -4.74 2.34
C GLU A 528 17.53 -5.70 1.26
N ALA A 529 18.53 -5.34 0.46
CA ALA A 529 19.05 -6.22 -0.59
C ALA A 529 19.80 -7.44 -0.02
N PRO A 530 20.69 -7.32 0.97
CA PRO A 530 21.31 -8.50 1.59
C PRO A 530 20.29 -9.39 2.32
N LEU A 531 19.24 -8.81 2.87
CA LEU A 531 18.18 -9.58 3.54
C LEU A 531 17.47 -10.56 2.61
N VAL A 532 17.41 -10.28 1.30
CA VAL A 532 16.82 -11.20 0.30
C VAL A 532 17.51 -12.57 0.36
N GLN A 533 18.85 -12.60 0.43
CA GLN A 533 19.62 -13.84 0.56
C GLN A 533 19.36 -14.56 1.89
N VAL A 534 19.30 -13.81 2.98
CA VAL A 534 19.03 -14.36 4.32
C VAL A 534 17.65 -15.02 4.35
N LEU A 535 16.63 -14.34 3.85
CA LEU A 535 15.26 -14.87 3.79
C LEU A 535 15.16 -16.07 2.87
N ALA A 536 15.84 -16.06 1.71
CA ALA A 536 15.89 -17.21 0.81
C ALA A 536 16.45 -18.45 1.54
N GLN A 537 17.52 -18.29 2.31
CA GLN A 537 18.12 -19.39 3.09
C GLN A 537 17.19 -19.87 4.21
N MET A 538 16.56 -18.95 4.96
CA MET A 538 15.60 -19.31 6.02
C MET A 538 14.42 -20.11 5.47
N GLU A 539 13.84 -19.63 4.37
CA GLU A 539 12.72 -20.28 3.71
C GLU A 539 13.10 -21.66 3.13
N TYR A 540 14.29 -21.75 2.53
CA TYR A 540 14.80 -23.01 1.99
C TYR A 540 15.10 -24.03 3.11
N GLU A 541 15.65 -23.58 4.23
CA GLU A 541 15.93 -24.42 5.39
C GLU A 541 14.63 -24.95 6.02
N GLY A 542 13.63 -24.09 6.26
CA GLY A 542 12.37 -24.45 6.91
C GLY A 542 12.56 -24.95 8.36
N ILE A 543 11.45 -25.31 9.01
CA ILE A 543 11.44 -25.80 10.39
C ILE A 543 10.77 -27.17 10.48
N ARG A 544 11.32 -28.07 11.28
CA ARG A 544 10.75 -29.39 11.52
C ARG A 544 9.53 -29.30 12.42
N LEU A 545 8.49 -30.06 12.08
CA LEU A 545 7.22 -30.14 12.80
C LEU A 545 7.01 -31.57 13.32
N ASP A 546 6.73 -31.71 14.62
CA ASP A 546 6.28 -32.96 15.22
C ASP A 546 4.77 -33.13 14.98
N THR A 547 4.44 -33.82 13.90
CA THR A 547 3.06 -34.10 13.51
C THR A 547 2.37 -35.11 14.43
N HIS A 548 3.13 -35.99 15.11
CA HIS A 548 2.58 -36.93 16.08
C HIS A 548 2.07 -36.17 17.31
N PHE A 549 2.89 -35.25 17.87
CA PHE A 549 2.49 -34.41 18.98
C PHE A 549 1.21 -33.59 18.65
N LEU A 550 1.13 -33.00 17.45
CA LEU A 550 -0.08 -32.29 17.01
C LEU A 550 -1.29 -33.21 16.92
N GLY A 551 -1.11 -34.48 16.51
CA GLY A 551 -2.18 -35.48 16.49
C GLY A 551 -2.73 -35.80 17.89
N GLU A 552 -1.88 -35.93 18.91
CA GLU A 552 -2.32 -36.11 20.29
C GLU A 552 -3.02 -34.85 20.84
N LEU A 553 -2.44 -33.69 20.61
CA LEU A 553 -3.05 -32.39 21.01
C LEU A 553 -4.43 -32.19 20.33
N SER A 554 -4.59 -32.65 19.09
CA SER A 554 -5.87 -32.63 18.38
C SER A 554 -6.95 -33.44 19.10
N LYS A 555 -6.60 -34.62 19.60
CA LYS A 555 -7.56 -35.47 20.36
C LYS A 555 -7.99 -34.81 21.66
N GLU A 556 -7.06 -34.19 22.39
CA GLU A 556 -7.36 -33.46 23.65
C GLU A 556 -8.30 -32.29 23.39
N ILE A 557 -7.99 -31.45 22.40
CA ILE A 557 -8.80 -30.26 22.06
C ILE A 557 -10.19 -30.66 21.54
N ASN A 558 -10.30 -31.72 20.76
CA ASN A 558 -11.59 -32.25 20.33
C ASN A 558 -12.45 -32.72 21.51
N THR A 559 -11.85 -33.33 22.54
CA THR A 559 -12.58 -33.67 23.75
C THR A 559 -13.10 -32.44 24.49
N ASP A 560 -12.29 -31.39 24.63
CA ASP A 560 -12.68 -30.11 25.23
C ASP A 560 -13.79 -29.42 24.42
N LEU A 561 -13.69 -29.42 23.07
CA LEU A 561 -14.71 -28.87 22.17
C LEU A 561 -16.06 -29.58 22.32
N ILE A 562 -16.09 -30.89 22.42
CA ILE A 562 -17.32 -31.68 22.62
C ILE A 562 -17.95 -31.33 23.97
N ALA A 563 -17.14 -31.25 25.04
CA ALA A 563 -17.62 -30.87 26.36
C ALA A 563 -18.21 -29.45 26.39
N LEU A 564 -17.52 -28.49 25.78
CA LEU A 564 -18.00 -27.10 25.69
C LEU A 564 -19.28 -27.00 24.84
N GLN A 565 -19.34 -27.70 23.72
CA GLN A 565 -20.54 -27.74 22.85
C GLN A 565 -21.75 -28.28 23.62
N THR A 566 -21.58 -29.35 24.38
CA THR A 566 -22.63 -29.94 25.21
C THR A 566 -23.10 -28.94 26.27
N ALA A 567 -22.17 -28.32 27.00
CA ALA A 567 -22.48 -27.32 28.02
C ALA A 567 -23.22 -26.10 27.42
N ILE A 568 -22.82 -25.64 26.22
CA ILE A 568 -23.49 -24.52 25.53
C ILE A 568 -24.92 -24.92 25.11
N PHE A 569 -25.14 -26.13 24.59
CA PHE A 569 -26.47 -26.58 24.19
C PHE A 569 -27.38 -26.77 25.40
N ASP A 570 -26.86 -27.31 26.51
CA ASP A 570 -27.62 -27.43 27.75
C ASP A 570 -28.04 -26.05 28.29
N GLN A 571 -27.15 -25.06 28.27
CA GLN A 571 -27.43 -23.69 28.69
C GLN A 571 -28.39 -22.96 27.74
N ALA A 572 -28.33 -23.27 26.44
CA ALA A 572 -29.24 -22.72 25.43
C ALA A 572 -30.61 -23.42 25.43
N GLY A 573 -30.71 -24.66 25.96
CA GLY A 573 -31.91 -25.49 25.92
C GLY A 573 -32.24 -26.07 24.54
N GLU A 574 -31.30 -25.97 23.57
CA GLU A 574 -31.42 -26.58 22.24
C GLU A 574 -30.06 -26.63 21.53
N SER A 575 -29.96 -27.52 20.52
CA SER A 575 -28.78 -27.58 19.64
C SER A 575 -28.90 -26.61 18.47
N PHE A 576 -27.81 -25.98 18.11
CA PHE A 576 -27.72 -25.03 16.99
C PHE A 576 -26.30 -25.02 16.41
N ASN A 577 -26.12 -24.37 15.25
CA ASN A 577 -24.79 -24.25 14.65
C ASN A 577 -23.97 -23.14 15.33
N LEU A 578 -23.02 -23.50 16.20
CA LEU A 578 -22.12 -22.59 16.92
C LEU A 578 -21.24 -21.77 15.99
N SER A 579 -20.93 -22.26 14.78
CA SER A 579 -20.18 -21.53 13.76
C SER A 579 -21.02 -20.53 12.98
N SER A 580 -22.34 -20.48 13.21
CA SER A 580 -23.24 -19.50 12.58
C SER A 580 -23.43 -18.27 13.46
N PRO A 581 -22.86 -17.09 13.12
CA PRO A 581 -23.07 -15.86 13.90
C PRO A 581 -24.54 -15.48 14.05
N LYS A 582 -25.36 -15.81 13.05
CA LYS A 582 -26.80 -15.54 13.07
C LYS A 582 -27.51 -16.37 14.14
N GLN A 583 -27.36 -17.71 14.08
CA GLN A 583 -28.01 -18.60 15.04
C GLN A 583 -27.55 -18.34 16.47
N LEU A 584 -26.24 -18.11 16.66
CA LEU A 584 -25.72 -17.72 17.96
C LEU A 584 -26.32 -16.40 18.45
N GLY A 585 -26.44 -15.40 17.60
CA GLY A 585 -27.06 -14.12 17.95
C GLY A 585 -28.53 -14.27 18.34
N ASP A 586 -29.28 -15.06 17.61
CA ASP A 586 -30.69 -15.35 17.90
C ASP A 586 -30.83 -16.06 19.26
N ILE A 587 -29.97 -17.04 19.57
CA ILE A 587 -29.96 -17.72 20.88
C ILE A 587 -29.62 -16.72 22.02
N LEU A 588 -28.52 -16.00 21.92
CA LEU A 588 -28.05 -15.13 22.99
C LEU A 588 -28.98 -13.93 23.25
N PHE A 589 -29.50 -13.31 22.19
CA PHE A 589 -30.19 -12.02 22.30
C PHE A 589 -31.72 -12.08 22.09
N GLU A 590 -32.26 -13.10 21.41
CA GLU A 590 -33.72 -13.28 21.30
C GLU A 590 -34.27 -14.27 22.31
N LYS A 591 -33.64 -15.45 22.38
CA LYS A 591 -34.11 -16.50 23.30
C LYS A 591 -33.71 -16.24 24.74
N LEU A 592 -32.40 -16.10 25.00
CA LEU A 592 -31.86 -15.89 26.35
C LEU A 592 -31.95 -14.43 26.82
N LYS A 593 -32.13 -13.48 25.91
CA LYS A 593 -32.30 -12.04 26.17
C LYS A 593 -31.20 -11.45 27.06
N LEU A 594 -29.93 -11.84 26.82
CA LEU A 594 -28.79 -11.42 27.64
C LEU A 594 -28.58 -9.90 27.65
N LEU A 595 -29.04 -9.17 26.65
CA LEU A 595 -28.98 -7.71 26.59
C LEU A 595 -30.36 -7.14 26.23
N SER A 596 -30.73 -6.02 26.83
CA SER A 596 -31.97 -5.28 26.51
C SER A 596 -31.93 -4.60 25.14
N LYS A 597 -30.72 -4.18 24.68
CA LYS A 597 -30.49 -3.50 23.41
C LYS A 597 -29.19 -4.02 22.76
N PRO A 598 -29.19 -5.22 22.17
CA PRO A 598 -27.99 -5.78 21.54
C PRO A 598 -27.60 -5.00 20.27
N LYS A 599 -26.28 -4.83 20.08
CA LYS A 599 -25.72 -4.21 18.87
C LYS A 599 -26.06 -5.07 17.64
N LYS A 600 -26.42 -4.44 16.53
CA LYS A 600 -26.62 -5.10 15.24
C LYS A 600 -25.58 -4.66 14.21
N THR A 601 -25.23 -5.58 13.31
CA THR A 601 -24.34 -5.31 12.18
C THR A 601 -25.06 -4.44 11.13
N LYS A 602 -24.34 -3.92 10.15
CA LYS A 602 -24.91 -3.17 9.01
C LYS A 602 -25.95 -3.99 8.20
N THR A 603 -25.90 -5.31 8.29
CA THR A 603 -26.86 -6.24 7.65
C THR A 603 -28.04 -6.61 8.53
N GLY A 604 -28.17 -6.00 9.71
CA GLY A 604 -29.30 -6.21 10.64
C GLY A 604 -29.18 -7.43 11.55
N GLN A 605 -28.12 -8.23 11.44
CA GLN A 605 -27.84 -9.37 12.32
C GLN A 605 -27.29 -8.92 13.66
N TYR A 606 -27.49 -9.69 14.71
CA TYR A 606 -26.84 -9.41 16.01
C TYR A 606 -25.32 -9.52 15.91
N ALA A 607 -24.62 -8.57 16.50
CA ALA A 607 -23.16 -8.58 16.56
C ALA A 607 -22.69 -9.58 17.62
N THR A 608 -21.97 -10.63 17.18
CA THR A 608 -21.38 -11.67 18.04
C THR A 608 -19.86 -11.69 17.95
N SER A 609 -19.23 -10.51 17.68
CA SER A 609 -17.77 -10.37 17.68
C SER A 609 -17.20 -10.64 19.08
N GLU A 610 -15.93 -11.00 19.12
CA GLU A 610 -15.22 -11.24 20.39
C GLU A 610 -15.31 -10.04 21.33
N GLU A 611 -15.18 -8.81 20.78
CA GLU A 611 -15.32 -7.56 21.53
C GLU A 611 -16.69 -7.46 22.25
N VAL A 612 -17.79 -7.76 21.55
CA VAL A 612 -19.14 -7.71 22.12
C VAL A 612 -19.38 -8.80 23.15
N LEU A 613 -18.88 -10.01 22.87
CA LEU A 613 -19.08 -11.15 23.77
C LEU A 613 -18.19 -11.06 25.02
N SER A 614 -16.98 -10.51 24.91
CA SER A 614 -16.08 -10.38 26.07
C SER A 614 -16.65 -9.45 27.14
N GLU A 615 -17.41 -8.42 26.78
CA GLU A 615 -18.13 -7.55 27.73
C GLU A 615 -19.15 -8.33 28.58
N LEU A 616 -19.69 -9.44 28.07
CA LEU A 616 -20.75 -10.24 28.68
C LEU A 616 -20.25 -11.52 29.37
N ALA A 617 -19.00 -11.89 29.13
CA ALA A 617 -18.46 -13.19 29.56
C ALA A 617 -18.41 -13.37 31.08
N SER A 618 -18.23 -12.29 31.85
CA SER A 618 -18.24 -12.34 33.33
C SER A 618 -19.63 -12.51 33.92
N GLU A 619 -20.68 -12.12 33.23
CA GLU A 619 -22.06 -12.15 33.71
C GLU A 619 -22.83 -13.38 33.23
N HIS A 620 -22.41 -13.98 32.11
CA HIS A 620 -23.13 -15.03 31.43
C HIS A 620 -22.24 -16.22 31.08
N PRO A 621 -22.31 -17.35 31.82
CA PRO A 621 -21.47 -18.55 31.59
C PRO A 621 -21.51 -19.09 30.17
N ILE A 622 -22.68 -19.05 29.51
CA ILE A 622 -22.81 -19.47 28.09
C ILE A 622 -21.90 -18.65 27.17
N VAL A 623 -21.74 -17.35 27.44
CA VAL A 623 -20.90 -16.47 26.63
C VAL A 623 -19.43 -16.80 26.82
N ALA A 624 -19.00 -17.07 28.07
CA ALA A 624 -17.65 -17.52 28.36
C ALA A 624 -17.32 -18.83 27.63
N ASN A 625 -18.23 -19.82 27.69
CA ASN A 625 -18.11 -21.10 26.99
C ASN A 625 -18.05 -20.91 25.45
N VAL A 626 -18.84 -20.03 24.88
CA VAL A 626 -18.82 -19.72 23.46
C VAL A 626 -17.49 -19.09 23.03
N LEU A 627 -16.93 -18.18 23.83
CA LEU A 627 -15.62 -17.58 23.54
C LEU A 627 -14.52 -18.64 23.60
N GLU A 628 -14.53 -19.50 24.59
CA GLU A 628 -13.56 -20.60 24.75
C GLU A 628 -13.71 -21.61 23.59
N PHE A 629 -14.94 -22.03 23.25
CA PHE A 629 -15.20 -22.90 22.11
C PHE A 629 -14.62 -22.30 20.81
N ARG A 630 -14.87 -21.03 20.53
CA ARG A 630 -14.34 -20.36 19.33
C ARG A 630 -12.81 -20.30 19.32
N ALA A 631 -12.20 -20.03 20.48
CA ALA A 631 -10.74 -20.02 20.62
C ALA A 631 -10.14 -21.40 20.30
N LEU A 632 -10.68 -22.47 20.92
CA LEU A 632 -10.22 -23.84 20.67
C LEU A 632 -10.49 -24.30 19.23
N GLN A 633 -11.68 -23.99 18.69
CA GLN A 633 -12.01 -24.30 17.29
C GLN A 633 -11.04 -23.64 16.30
N LYS A 634 -10.65 -22.40 16.58
CA LYS A 634 -9.64 -21.69 15.76
C LYS A 634 -8.26 -22.35 15.88
N LEU A 635 -7.83 -22.75 17.07
CA LEU A 635 -6.57 -23.47 17.27
C LEU A 635 -6.58 -24.80 16.49
N GLN A 636 -7.66 -25.55 16.59
CA GLN A 636 -7.86 -26.84 15.92
C GLN A 636 -7.74 -26.69 14.40
N SER A 637 -8.58 -25.84 13.79
CA SER A 637 -8.69 -25.72 12.34
C SER A 637 -7.51 -24.98 11.70
N THR A 638 -7.03 -23.90 12.32
CA THR A 638 -6.03 -23.02 11.72
C THR A 638 -4.61 -23.54 11.86
N TYR A 639 -4.30 -24.24 12.97
CA TYR A 639 -2.94 -24.65 13.27
C TYR A 639 -2.80 -26.17 13.36
N ILE A 640 -3.58 -26.83 14.21
CA ILE A 640 -3.35 -28.24 14.55
C ILE A 640 -3.64 -29.17 13.36
N GLU A 641 -4.72 -28.92 12.62
CA GLU A 641 -5.07 -29.70 11.43
C GLU A 641 -4.41 -29.19 10.14
N ALA A 642 -4.13 -27.88 10.08
CA ALA A 642 -3.58 -27.29 8.87
C ALA A 642 -2.05 -27.49 8.76
N LEU A 643 -1.27 -27.24 9.83
CA LEU A 643 0.19 -27.30 9.77
C LEU A 643 0.76 -28.65 9.30
N PRO A 644 0.23 -29.84 9.69
CA PRO A 644 0.74 -31.10 9.18
C PRO A 644 0.62 -31.26 7.64
N ARG A 645 -0.34 -30.56 7.00
CA ARG A 645 -0.54 -30.58 5.55
C ARG A 645 0.48 -29.72 4.81
N GLU A 646 1.10 -28.78 5.50
CA GLU A 646 2.14 -27.88 4.98
C GLU A 646 3.54 -28.50 5.06
N VAL A 647 3.69 -29.68 5.65
CA VAL A 647 4.99 -30.37 5.71
C VAL A 647 5.39 -30.85 4.32
N ASN A 648 6.48 -30.33 3.80
CA ASN A 648 7.01 -30.74 2.51
C ASN A 648 7.53 -32.20 2.57
N PRO A 649 7.05 -33.11 1.72
CA PRO A 649 7.39 -34.54 1.81
C PRO A 649 8.88 -34.83 1.50
N ARG A 650 9.58 -33.95 0.74
CA ARG A 650 10.99 -34.12 0.42
C ARG A 650 11.91 -33.77 1.60
N THR A 651 11.57 -32.69 2.33
CA THR A 651 12.41 -32.17 3.41
C THR A 651 11.94 -32.60 4.81
N GLY A 652 10.68 -32.98 4.96
CA GLY A 652 10.05 -33.25 6.26
C GLY A 652 9.84 -32.01 7.12
N ARG A 653 9.88 -30.82 6.50
CA ARG A 653 9.83 -29.52 7.15
C ARG A 653 8.71 -28.64 6.63
N VAL A 654 8.35 -27.63 7.39
CA VAL A 654 7.46 -26.55 6.96
C VAL A 654 8.30 -25.38 6.48
N HIS A 655 8.01 -24.91 5.27
CA HIS A 655 8.69 -23.80 4.61
C HIS A 655 7.69 -22.64 4.48
N THR A 656 7.84 -21.64 5.32
CA THR A 656 7.06 -20.39 5.19
C THR A 656 7.70 -19.47 4.16
N THR A 657 6.95 -18.52 3.64
CA THR A 657 7.47 -17.42 2.81
C THR A 657 7.43 -16.12 3.59
N PHE A 658 8.56 -15.45 3.74
CA PHE A 658 8.65 -14.11 4.35
C PHE A 658 8.46 -13.03 3.30
N MET A 659 7.36 -12.32 3.39
CA MET A 659 7.03 -11.22 2.49
C MET A 659 7.72 -9.94 2.96
N GLN A 660 8.73 -9.49 2.22
CA GLN A 660 9.53 -8.32 2.55
C GLN A 660 8.87 -7.00 2.09
N ALA A 661 8.08 -7.03 1.03
CA ALA A 661 7.51 -5.87 0.34
C ALA A 661 5.98 -5.75 0.54
N VAL A 662 5.44 -6.04 1.75
CA VAL A 662 3.99 -6.03 2.00
C VAL A 662 3.59 -5.04 3.07
N THR A 663 4.34 -4.96 4.18
CA THR A 663 3.94 -4.08 5.29
C THR A 663 4.52 -2.69 5.09
N ALA A 664 3.70 -1.68 5.26
CA ALA A 664 4.16 -0.30 5.11
C ALA A 664 5.09 0.21 6.24
N THR A 665 5.32 -0.60 7.28
CA THR A 665 6.22 -0.28 8.40
C THR A 665 7.62 -0.89 8.25
N GLY A 666 7.89 -1.68 7.22
CA GLY A 666 9.15 -2.42 7.08
C GLY A 666 9.18 -3.77 7.80
N ARG A 667 8.16 -4.12 8.60
CA ARG A 667 8.07 -5.46 9.20
C ARG A 667 7.92 -6.54 8.14
N LEU A 668 8.50 -7.72 8.39
CA LEU A 668 8.24 -8.91 7.58
C LEU A 668 6.81 -9.43 7.85
N SER A 669 6.22 -10.07 6.86
CA SER A 669 4.98 -10.83 7.00
C SER A 669 5.24 -12.27 6.58
N SER A 670 4.75 -13.25 7.34
CA SER A 670 4.90 -14.67 7.02
C SER A 670 3.63 -15.19 6.35
N ASN A 671 3.79 -15.98 5.29
CA ASN A 671 2.66 -16.53 4.52
C ASN A 671 2.95 -17.98 4.08
N GLN A 672 1.91 -18.78 3.92
CA GLN A 672 1.93 -20.15 3.38
C GLN A 672 2.98 -21.07 4.05
N PRO A 673 2.80 -21.37 5.36
CA PRO A 673 1.83 -20.89 6.34
C PRO A 673 2.29 -19.63 7.10
N ASN A 674 1.37 -18.89 7.70
CA ASN A 674 1.75 -17.76 8.56
C ASN A 674 2.21 -18.27 9.95
N LEU A 675 3.52 -18.35 10.15
CA LEU A 675 4.13 -18.80 11.40
C LEU A 675 4.31 -17.66 12.43
N GLN A 676 4.14 -16.39 12.05
CA GLN A 676 4.23 -15.25 12.98
C GLN A 676 3.00 -15.14 13.91
N ASN A 677 1.91 -15.81 13.54
CA ASN A 677 0.65 -15.77 14.31
C ASN A 677 0.45 -17.00 15.22
N ILE A 678 1.45 -17.87 15.41
CA ILE A 678 1.37 -19.00 16.33
C ILE A 678 1.18 -18.47 17.76
N PRO A 679 0.06 -18.82 18.46
CA PRO A 679 -0.29 -18.24 19.74
C PRO A 679 0.75 -18.55 20.84
N ILE A 680 0.94 -17.58 21.76
CA ILE A 680 1.78 -17.74 22.95
C ILE A 680 1.09 -17.32 24.24
N ARG A 681 0.10 -16.44 24.17
CA ARG A 681 -0.50 -15.81 25.36
C ARG A 681 -1.45 -16.72 26.12
N THR A 682 -2.08 -17.67 25.46
CA THR A 682 -3.03 -18.59 26.10
C THR A 682 -2.37 -19.93 26.39
N PRO A 683 -2.67 -20.59 27.52
CA PRO A 683 -2.05 -21.88 27.88
C PRO A 683 -2.25 -22.97 26.83
N ARG A 684 -3.45 -23.09 26.24
CA ARG A 684 -3.72 -24.05 25.16
C ARG A 684 -3.05 -23.66 23.84
N GLY A 685 -3.06 -22.35 23.48
CA GLY A 685 -2.43 -21.88 22.25
C GLY A 685 -0.91 -22.05 22.24
N SER A 686 -0.25 -21.79 23.37
CA SER A 686 1.22 -21.92 23.49
C SER A 686 1.71 -23.37 23.31
N GLN A 687 0.88 -24.39 23.61
CA GLN A 687 1.23 -25.79 23.40
C GLN A 687 1.57 -26.10 21.92
N ILE A 688 1.00 -25.35 20.96
CA ILE A 688 1.30 -25.54 19.52
C ILE A 688 2.79 -25.32 19.25
N ARG A 689 3.46 -24.41 19.99
CA ARG A 689 4.90 -24.17 19.85
C ARG A 689 5.76 -25.38 20.21
N LYS A 690 5.26 -26.34 21.01
CA LYS A 690 5.97 -27.58 21.30
C LYS A 690 6.13 -28.50 20.09
N ALA A 691 5.26 -28.34 19.09
CA ALA A 691 5.37 -29.12 17.84
C ALA A 691 6.55 -28.70 16.95
N PHE A 692 7.10 -27.50 17.16
CA PHE A 692 8.26 -27.03 16.42
C PHE A 692 9.53 -27.47 17.12
N VAL A 693 10.29 -28.34 16.46
CA VAL A 693 11.42 -29.08 17.06
C VAL A 693 12.69 -28.94 16.24
N PRO A 694 13.88 -29.15 16.83
CA PRO A 694 15.14 -29.16 16.10
C PRO A 694 15.17 -30.23 15.00
N ARG A 695 16.11 -30.12 14.05
CA ARG A 695 16.24 -31.08 12.95
C ARG A 695 16.50 -32.53 13.36
N ASN A 696 17.23 -32.73 14.46
CA ASN A 696 17.50 -34.04 15.07
C ASN A 696 17.98 -33.85 16.52
N GLU A 697 18.38 -34.95 17.17
CA GLU A 697 18.82 -35.01 18.58
C GLU A 697 20.15 -34.29 18.87
N ASP A 698 21.00 -34.07 17.86
CA ASP A 698 22.27 -33.34 17.99
C ASP A 698 22.08 -31.82 17.99
N TYR A 699 20.87 -31.34 17.69
CA TYR A 699 20.53 -29.94 17.61
C TYR A 699 19.59 -29.53 18.75
N THR A 700 19.53 -28.24 18.99
CA THR A 700 18.58 -27.59 19.89
C THR A 700 18.04 -26.33 19.23
N LEU A 701 16.82 -25.92 19.56
CA LEU A 701 16.32 -24.61 19.17
C LEU A 701 16.90 -23.56 20.11
N LEU A 702 17.26 -22.41 19.54
CA LEU A 702 17.66 -21.21 20.25
C LEU A 702 16.75 -20.07 19.85
N SER A 703 16.11 -19.44 20.82
CA SER A 703 15.33 -18.21 20.65
C SER A 703 16.13 -17.03 21.17
N ALA A 704 16.17 -15.94 20.39
CA ALA A 704 16.79 -14.69 20.79
C ALA A 704 15.79 -13.55 20.56
N ASP A 705 15.36 -12.89 21.64
CA ASP A 705 14.30 -11.89 21.62
C ASP A 705 14.78 -10.54 22.14
N TYR A 706 14.40 -9.45 21.48
CA TYR A 706 14.69 -8.10 21.96
C TYR A 706 13.80 -7.71 23.13
N SER A 707 14.39 -7.40 24.26
CA SER A 707 13.65 -6.93 25.43
C SER A 707 13.20 -5.48 25.26
N GLN A 708 11.89 -5.28 25.04
CA GLN A 708 11.22 -3.97 25.00
C GLN A 708 11.80 -2.99 23.96
N ILE A 709 12.12 -3.47 22.76
CA ILE A 709 12.82 -2.67 21.73
C ILE A 709 12.08 -1.36 21.39
N GLU A 710 10.77 -1.37 21.25
CA GLU A 710 9.98 -0.18 20.91
C GLU A 710 10.06 0.90 22.00
N LEU A 711 10.08 0.51 23.29
CA LEU A 711 10.24 1.45 24.40
C LEU A 711 11.66 2.01 24.50
N ARG A 712 12.66 1.25 24.10
CA ARG A 712 14.05 1.72 24.02
C ARG A 712 14.23 2.70 22.87
N ILE A 713 13.61 2.41 21.72
CA ILE A 713 13.65 3.30 20.55
C ILE A 713 12.96 4.63 20.87
N ILE A 714 11.77 4.61 21.47
CA ILE A 714 11.08 5.88 21.79
C ILE A 714 11.82 6.69 22.85
N ALA A 715 12.45 6.04 23.84
CA ALA A 715 13.30 6.71 24.81
C ALA A 715 14.49 7.44 24.13
N ALA A 716 15.12 6.77 23.16
CA ALA A 716 16.22 7.35 22.41
C ALA A 716 15.76 8.48 21.46
N LEU A 717 14.65 8.27 20.70
CA LEU A 717 14.13 9.27 19.76
C LEU A 717 13.58 10.52 20.46
N SER A 718 12.96 10.37 21.63
CA SER A 718 12.44 11.48 22.43
C SER A 718 13.49 12.16 23.27
N GLU A 719 14.67 11.54 23.45
CA GLU A 719 15.72 11.96 24.37
C GLU A 719 15.20 12.15 25.82
N GLU A 720 14.23 11.29 26.24
CA GLU A 720 13.60 11.40 27.55
C GLU A 720 14.51 10.87 28.66
N ASP A 721 15.09 11.79 29.43
CA ASP A 721 16.12 11.49 30.41
C ASP A 721 15.70 10.42 31.42
N HIS A 722 14.48 10.50 31.93
CA HIS A 722 13.97 9.56 32.90
C HIS A 722 13.81 8.13 32.37
N MET A 723 13.47 7.99 31.07
CA MET A 723 13.38 6.67 30.45
C MET A 723 14.80 6.14 30.15
N ILE A 724 15.69 6.99 29.64
CA ILE A 724 17.07 6.64 29.35
C ILE A 724 17.77 6.18 30.62
N GLU A 725 17.65 6.93 31.72
CA GLU A 725 18.24 6.58 33.01
C GLU A 725 17.73 5.23 33.54
N ALA A 726 16.42 4.99 33.49
CA ALA A 726 15.83 3.72 33.91
C ALA A 726 16.41 2.54 33.10
N PHE A 727 16.58 2.69 31.79
CA PHE A 727 17.18 1.65 30.94
C PHE A 727 18.68 1.46 31.19
N LEU A 728 19.44 2.54 31.44
CA LEU A 728 20.86 2.45 31.76
C LEU A 728 21.12 1.77 33.10
N GLN A 729 20.22 1.97 34.09
CA GLN A 729 20.26 1.32 35.39
C GLN A 729 19.68 -0.11 35.39
N GLY A 730 19.20 -0.63 34.25
CA GLY A 730 18.61 -1.95 34.15
C GLY A 730 17.27 -2.10 34.91
N GLN A 731 16.58 -1.00 35.20
CA GLN A 731 15.31 -1.03 35.90
C GLN A 731 14.18 -1.53 34.98
N ASP A 732 13.16 -2.19 35.61
CA ASP A 732 11.89 -2.48 34.93
C ASP A 732 11.19 -1.15 34.58
N ILE A 733 11.16 -0.80 33.32
CA ILE A 733 10.59 0.46 32.82
C ILE A 733 9.13 0.64 33.24
N HIS A 734 8.33 -0.42 33.26
CA HIS A 734 6.93 -0.35 33.68
C HIS A 734 6.81 -0.06 35.17
N ARG A 735 7.69 -0.63 35.97
CA ARG A 735 7.75 -0.37 37.40
C ARG A 735 8.28 1.04 37.70
N SER A 736 9.33 1.47 37.00
CA SER A 736 9.87 2.83 37.10
C SER A 736 8.83 3.88 36.71
N THR A 737 8.09 3.64 35.60
CA THR A 737 6.97 4.51 35.21
C THR A 737 5.88 4.55 36.28
N ALA A 738 5.47 3.40 36.80
CA ALA A 738 4.45 3.33 37.86
C ALA A 738 4.89 4.11 39.12
N ALA A 739 6.13 3.94 39.56
CA ALA A 739 6.67 4.65 40.71
C ALA A 739 6.56 6.19 40.55
N LYS A 740 6.96 6.68 39.39
CA LYS A 740 6.95 8.12 39.08
C LYS A 740 5.53 8.68 38.89
N VAL A 741 4.69 7.97 38.13
CA VAL A 741 3.32 8.42 37.81
C VAL A 741 2.39 8.35 39.02
N PHE A 742 2.52 7.32 39.86
CA PHE A 742 1.72 7.19 41.07
C PHE A 742 2.36 7.84 42.30
N GLY A 743 3.58 8.39 42.18
CA GLY A 743 4.28 9.07 43.26
C GLY A 743 4.65 8.15 44.43
N VAL A 744 4.99 6.88 44.15
CA VAL A 744 5.34 5.88 45.17
C VAL A 744 6.80 5.40 45.00
N PRO A 745 7.47 4.96 46.05
CA PRO A 745 8.81 4.36 45.93
C PRO A 745 8.78 3.13 45.02
N LEU A 746 9.88 2.85 44.30
CA LEU A 746 9.99 1.76 43.33
C LEU A 746 9.59 0.37 43.97
N GLU A 747 9.98 0.13 45.17
CA GLU A 747 9.71 -1.10 45.92
C GLU A 747 8.24 -1.24 46.34
N ALA A 748 7.53 -0.12 46.50
CA ALA A 748 6.13 -0.07 46.92
C ALA A 748 5.14 -0.20 45.73
N VAL A 749 5.63 -0.23 44.49
CA VAL A 749 4.79 -0.38 43.32
C VAL A 749 4.05 -1.70 43.32
N THR A 750 2.71 -1.65 43.29
CA THR A 750 1.85 -2.83 43.25
C THR A 750 1.83 -3.48 41.88
N LYS A 751 1.41 -4.75 41.77
CA LYS A 751 1.23 -5.45 40.48
C LYS A 751 0.23 -4.74 39.60
N GLU A 752 -0.82 -4.18 40.14
CA GLU A 752 -1.85 -3.44 39.44
C GLU A 752 -1.32 -2.13 38.87
N GLN A 753 -0.62 -1.32 39.67
CA GLN A 753 0.03 -0.08 39.22
C GLN A 753 1.04 -0.35 38.12
N ARG A 754 1.86 -1.42 38.24
CA ARG A 754 2.78 -1.82 37.18
C ARG A 754 2.03 -2.24 35.91
N SER A 755 0.89 -2.92 36.03
CA SER A 755 0.06 -3.32 34.89
C SER A 755 -0.54 -2.10 34.19
N HIS A 756 -1.08 -1.13 34.95
CA HIS A 756 -1.58 0.13 34.40
C HIS A 756 -0.47 0.90 33.68
N ALA A 757 0.71 1.02 34.29
CA ALA A 757 1.86 1.67 33.67
C ALA A 757 2.32 0.94 32.39
N LYS A 758 2.29 -0.40 32.35
CA LYS A 758 2.56 -1.17 31.14
C LYS A 758 1.57 -0.83 30.03
N THR A 759 0.28 -0.78 30.35
CA THR A 759 -0.77 -0.42 29.37
C THR A 759 -0.60 1.02 28.87
N VAL A 760 -0.22 1.95 29.75
CA VAL A 760 0.03 3.35 29.34
C VAL A 760 1.29 3.47 28.50
N ASN A 761 2.41 2.85 28.91
CA ASN A 761 3.68 2.89 28.17
C ASN A 761 3.50 2.45 26.69
N PHE A 762 2.80 1.33 26.45
CA PHE A 762 2.49 0.91 25.08
C PHE A 762 1.36 1.76 24.47
N GLY A 763 0.33 2.09 25.25
CA GLY A 763 -0.80 2.88 24.78
C GLY A 763 -0.39 4.25 24.21
N ILE A 764 0.56 4.93 24.85
CA ILE A 764 1.06 6.23 24.37
C ILE A 764 1.73 6.09 23.01
N ILE A 765 2.55 5.05 22.80
CA ILE A 765 3.20 4.77 21.52
C ILE A 765 2.14 4.56 20.43
N TYR A 766 1.03 3.88 20.76
CA TYR A 766 -0.06 3.60 19.84
C TYR A 766 -1.13 4.70 19.79
N GLY A 767 -0.93 5.82 20.49
CA GLY A 767 -1.84 6.96 20.52
C GLY A 767 -3.18 6.66 21.19
N VAL A 768 -3.16 5.94 22.33
CA VAL A 768 -4.38 5.58 23.08
C VAL A 768 -5.07 6.83 23.62
N SER A 769 -6.39 6.89 23.48
CA SER A 769 -7.22 7.91 24.13
C SER A 769 -7.62 7.50 25.55
N ALA A 770 -8.07 8.45 26.38
CA ALA A 770 -8.60 8.15 27.71
C ALA A 770 -9.76 7.14 27.69
N ILE A 771 -10.57 7.13 26.61
CA ILE A 771 -11.61 6.12 26.40
C ILE A 771 -10.99 4.75 26.12
N GLY A 772 -10.03 4.70 25.20
CA GLY A 772 -9.35 3.43 24.88
C GLY A 772 -8.60 2.84 26.06
N LEU A 773 -7.97 3.69 26.89
CA LEU A 773 -7.29 3.25 28.11
C LEU A 773 -8.29 2.71 29.16
N SER A 774 -9.43 3.36 29.35
CA SER A 774 -10.46 2.89 30.29
C SER A 774 -11.08 1.54 29.87
N GLN A 775 -11.11 1.23 28.59
CA GLN A 775 -11.57 -0.07 28.08
C GLN A 775 -10.54 -1.21 28.29
N GLN A 776 -9.25 -0.87 28.43
CA GLN A 776 -8.15 -1.82 28.58
C GLN A 776 -7.70 -2.00 30.04
N THR A 777 -8.25 -1.22 30.95
CA THR A 777 -7.90 -1.21 32.38
C THR A 777 -9.15 -1.17 33.24
N SER A 778 -8.98 -1.33 34.56
CA SER A 778 -10.06 -1.14 35.57
C SER A 778 -10.37 0.35 35.86
N LEU A 779 -9.67 1.28 35.19
CA LEU A 779 -9.79 2.73 35.44
C LEU A 779 -11.02 3.33 34.77
N THR A 780 -11.65 4.30 35.45
CA THR A 780 -12.66 5.15 34.83
C THR A 780 -12.06 6.07 33.77
N ARG A 781 -12.88 6.62 32.87
CA ARG A 781 -12.43 7.57 31.84
C ARG A 781 -11.73 8.80 32.44
N SER A 782 -12.19 9.30 33.60
CA SER A 782 -11.56 10.43 34.30
C SER A 782 -10.17 10.06 34.83
N GLN A 783 -10.07 8.92 35.51
CA GLN A 783 -8.79 8.40 36.00
C GLN A 783 -7.83 8.09 34.86
N SER A 784 -8.31 7.53 33.74
CA SER A 784 -7.49 7.28 32.55
C SER A 784 -6.94 8.57 31.93
N LYS A 785 -7.74 9.65 31.94
CA LYS A 785 -7.28 10.97 31.47
C LYS A 785 -6.22 11.53 32.41
N GLU A 786 -6.48 11.52 33.71
CA GLU A 786 -5.52 11.99 34.73
C GLU A 786 -4.19 11.22 34.63
N LEU A 787 -4.25 9.90 34.45
CA LEU A 787 -3.07 9.06 34.29
C LEU A 787 -2.26 9.44 33.04
N ILE A 788 -2.91 9.70 31.90
CA ILE A 788 -2.26 10.16 30.67
C ILE A 788 -1.63 11.56 30.87
N ASP A 789 -2.35 12.49 31.52
CA ASP A 789 -1.87 13.85 31.76
C ASP A 789 -0.64 13.82 32.70
N THR A 790 -0.68 13.02 33.76
CA THR A 790 0.45 12.81 34.68
C THR A 790 1.64 12.15 33.99
N TYR A 791 1.36 11.19 33.10
CA TYR A 791 2.41 10.54 32.30
C TYR A 791 3.18 11.55 31.45
N TYR A 792 2.48 12.46 30.74
CA TYR A 792 3.14 13.51 29.94
C TYR A 792 3.83 14.59 30.79
N GLN A 793 3.39 14.82 32.03
CA GLN A 793 4.11 15.66 32.99
C GLN A 793 5.41 14.99 33.45
N THR A 794 5.38 13.67 33.63
CA THR A 794 6.54 12.86 34.03
C THR A 794 7.57 12.73 32.89
N TYR A 795 7.09 12.67 31.64
CA TYR A 795 7.90 12.49 30.44
C TYR A 795 7.68 13.63 29.43
N PRO A 796 8.13 14.86 29.72
CA PRO A 796 7.82 16.04 28.91
C PRO A 796 8.50 16.03 27.53
N LYS A 797 9.71 15.45 27.41
CA LYS A 797 10.40 15.35 26.13
C LYS A 797 9.70 14.37 25.16
N LEU A 798 9.06 13.33 25.72
CA LEU A 798 8.24 12.43 24.91
C LEU A 798 7.05 13.16 24.27
N LYS A 799 6.37 14.03 25.02
CA LYS A 799 5.29 14.87 24.48
C LYS A 799 5.80 15.77 23.36
N THR A 800 6.92 16.41 23.59
CA THR A 800 7.58 17.27 22.58
C THR A 800 7.95 16.48 21.32
N TYR A 801 8.45 15.26 21.48
CA TYR A 801 8.73 14.37 20.34
C TYR A 801 7.48 14.07 19.52
N ILE A 802 6.38 13.70 20.18
CA ILE A 802 5.09 13.42 19.50
C ILE A 802 4.63 14.64 18.71
N GLU A 803 4.66 15.83 19.32
CA GLU A 803 4.29 17.08 18.66
C GLU A 803 5.17 17.38 17.44
N LYS A 804 6.49 17.16 17.55
CA LYS A 804 7.45 17.29 16.43
C LYS A 804 7.14 16.31 15.30
N GLN A 805 6.83 15.05 15.61
CA GLN A 805 6.49 14.06 14.59
C GLN A 805 5.19 14.41 13.85
N LEU A 806 4.18 14.90 14.56
CA LEU A 806 2.94 15.38 13.95
C LEU A 806 3.17 16.60 13.05
N PHE A 807 4.03 17.53 13.49
CA PHE A 807 4.42 18.69 12.69
C PHE A 807 5.16 18.25 11.43
N PHE A 808 6.17 17.40 11.56
CA PHE A 808 6.95 16.86 10.43
C PHE A 808 6.04 16.14 9.42
N ALA A 809 5.12 15.28 9.90
CA ALA A 809 4.18 14.59 9.04
C ALA A 809 3.27 15.54 8.26
N ARG A 810 2.88 16.66 8.87
CA ARG A 810 2.07 17.70 8.20
C ARG A 810 2.88 18.57 7.24
N GLU A 811 4.16 18.73 7.46
CA GLU A 811 5.04 19.50 6.58
C GLU A 811 5.45 18.70 5.34
N HIS A 812 5.76 17.39 5.52
CA HIS A 812 6.38 16.57 4.48
C HIS A 812 5.44 15.50 3.88
N GLY A 813 4.27 15.24 4.48
CA GLY A 813 3.36 14.17 4.03
C GLY A 813 3.80 12.75 4.38
N TYR A 814 4.94 12.57 5.08
CA TYR A 814 5.46 11.28 5.52
C TYR A 814 6.16 11.40 6.87
N VAL A 815 6.47 10.25 7.48
CA VAL A 815 7.41 10.11 8.60
C VAL A 815 8.46 9.07 8.23
N GLN A 816 9.58 9.05 8.97
CA GLN A 816 10.71 8.17 8.64
C GLN A 816 11.27 7.46 9.87
N THR A 817 11.86 6.29 9.64
CA THR A 817 12.60 5.53 10.65
C THR A 817 14.00 6.10 10.89
N LEU A 818 14.73 5.53 11.87
CA LEU A 818 16.15 5.83 12.11
C LEU A 818 17.06 5.63 10.89
N LEU A 819 16.68 4.74 9.96
CA LEU A 819 17.42 4.47 8.73
C LEU A 819 16.85 5.20 7.49
N GLY A 820 15.87 6.10 7.69
CA GLY A 820 15.30 6.89 6.60
C GLY A 820 14.19 6.20 5.81
N ARG A 821 13.72 5.02 6.21
CA ARG A 821 12.54 4.39 5.60
C ARG A 821 11.33 5.29 5.75
N ARG A 822 10.63 5.60 4.68
CA ARG A 822 9.48 6.50 4.68
C ARG A 822 8.16 5.76 4.83
N ARG A 823 7.27 6.34 5.63
CA ARG A 823 5.85 5.99 5.68
C ARG A 823 5.04 7.20 5.26
N TYR A 824 4.42 7.13 4.09
CA TYR A 824 3.58 8.22 3.57
C TYR A 824 2.24 8.28 4.31
N LEU A 825 1.78 9.49 4.62
CA LEU A 825 0.60 9.77 5.45
C LEU A 825 -0.29 10.85 4.82
N PRO A 826 -0.85 10.63 3.63
CA PRO A 826 -1.65 11.64 2.94
C PRO A 826 -2.88 12.08 3.74
N ASP A 827 -3.39 11.19 4.61
CA ASP A 827 -4.55 11.45 5.47
C ASP A 827 -4.29 12.42 6.64
N VAL A 828 -3.05 12.83 6.89
CA VAL A 828 -2.72 13.79 7.95
C VAL A 828 -3.37 15.16 7.71
N TYR A 829 -3.72 15.46 6.46
CA TYR A 829 -4.42 16.68 6.05
C TYR A 829 -5.96 16.52 6.03
N SER A 830 -6.49 15.35 6.35
CA SER A 830 -7.92 15.08 6.26
C SER A 830 -8.74 15.99 7.17
N ARG A 831 -9.80 16.58 6.64
CA ARG A 831 -10.79 17.34 7.43
C ARG A 831 -11.62 16.45 8.36
N ASN A 832 -11.71 15.16 8.04
CA ASN A 832 -12.40 14.19 8.91
C ASN A 832 -11.52 13.84 10.10
N GLN A 833 -11.93 14.20 11.31
CA GLN A 833 -11.19 14.01 12.55
C GLN A 833 -10.84 12.53 12.83
N VAL A 834 -11.71 11.58 12.49
CA VAL A 834 -11.46 10.15 12.69
C VAL A 834 -10.34 9.68 11.77
N VAL A 835 -10.37 10.12 10.53
CA VAL A 835 -9.39 9.83 9.49
C VAL A 835 -8.04 10.42 9.85
N ARG A 836 -8.03 11.72 10.13
CA ARG A 836 -6.82 12.43 10.55
C ARG A 836 -6.23 11.84 11.81
N GLY A 837 -7.05 11.53 12.82
CA GLY A 837 -6.57 10.91 14.06
C GLY A 837 -5.94 9.53 13.85
N ALA A 838 -6.37 8.75 12.85
CA ALA A 838 -5.71 7.50 12.48
C ALA A 838 -4.33 7.76 11.84
N ALA A 839 -4.23 8.75 10.94
CA ALA A 839 -2.96 9.15 10.33
C ALA A 839 -1.99 9.73 11.38
N GLU A 840 -2.48 10.55 12.32
CA GLU A 840 -1.69 11.10 13.42
C GLU A 840 -1.13 10.00 14.34
N ARG A 841 -1.92 8.96 14.65
CA ARG A 841 -1.40 7.78 15.37
C ARG A 841 -0.31 7.05 14.58
N ASN A 842 -0.50 6.89 13.28
CA ASN A 842 0.53 6.28 12.43
C ASN A 842 1.79 7.14 12.35
N ALA A 843 1.67 8.48 12.37
CA ALA A 843 2.82 9.39 12.39
C ALA A 843 3.72 9.20 13.61
N VAL A 844 3.15 8.86 14.75
CA VAL A 844 3.91 8.57 15.99
C VAL A 844 4.46 7.15 16.00
N ASN A 845 3.63 6.18 15.58
CA ASN A 845 3.93 4.75 15.72
C ASN A 845 4.90 4.24 14.63
N ALA A 846 4.74 4.68 13.37
CA ALA A 846 5.52 4.15 12.26
C ALA A 846 7.04 4.35 12.39
N PRO A 847 7.57 5.50 12.86
CA PRO A 847 9.00 5.65 13.12
C PRO A 847 9.54 4.64 14.14
N ILE A 848 8.77 4.31 15.17
CA ILE A 848 9.17 3.41 16.25
C ILE A 848 9.14 1.95 15.78
N GLN A 849 8.01 1.49 15.26
CA GLN A 849 7.86 0.13 14.76
C GLN A 849 8.78 -0.14 13.56
N GLY A 850 8.89 0.83 12.65
CA GLY A 850 9.77 0.70 11.50
C GLY A 850 11.24 0.64 11.89
N SER A 851 11.68 1.45 12.85
CA SER A 851 13.05 1.37 13.36
C SER A 851 13.34 0.04 14.05
N ALA A 852 12.39 -0.52 14.79
CA ALA A 852 12.52 -1.86 15.38
C ALA A 852 12.67 -2.92 14.27
N ALA A 853 11.87 -2.83 13.21
CA ALA A 853 11.99 -3.72 12.05
C ALA A 853 13.33 -3.55 11.32
N ASP A 854 13.83 -2.35 11.17
CA ASP A 854 15.13 -2.08 10.55
C ASP A 854 16.28 -2.65 11.39
N ILE A 855 16.24 -2.49 12.71
CA ILE A 855 17.26 -3.00 13.63
C ILE A 855 17.33 -4.53 13.59
N ILE A 856 16.20 -5.24 13.63
CA ILE A 856 16.21 -6.71 13.58
C ILE A 856 16.71 -7.20 12.20
N LYS A 857 16.39 -6.51 11.11
CA LYS A 857 16.90 -6.84 9.78
C LYS A 857 18.42 -6.69 9.68
N ILE A 858 18.98 -5.63 10.28
CA ILE A 858 20.45 -5.47 10.38
C ILE A 858 21.06 -6.65 11.15
N ALA A 859 20.46 -7.03 12.29
CA ALA A 859 20.93 -8.16 13.07
C ALA A 859 20.87 -9.46 12.25
N MET A 860 19.77 -9.72 11.52
CA MET A 860 19.63 -10.91 10.68
C MET A 860 20.74 -10.99 9.62
N VAL A 861 21.01 -9.89 8.92
CA VAL A 861 22.07 -9.82 7.90
C VAL A 861 23.44 -10.07 8.51
N ARG A 862 23.78 -9.41 9.62
CA ARG A 862 25.10 -9.56 10.26
C ARG A 862 25.30 -10.96 10.85
N ILE A 863 24.27 -11.53 11.50
CA ILE A 863 24.33 -12.90 12.02
C ILE A 863 24.57 -13.89 10.88
N ALA A 864 23.81 -13.80 9.78
CA ALA A 864 23.97 -14.68 8.63
C ALA A 864 25.39 -14.61 8.05
N GLN A 865 25.95 -13.41 7.88
CA GLN A 865 27.31 -13.18 7.41
C GLN A 865 28.35 -13.78 8.37
N ARG A 866 28.16 -13.64 9.68
CA ARG A 866 29.09 -14.22 10.66
C ARG A 866 29.01 -15.73 10.70
N LEU A 867 27.82 -16.32 10.67
CA LEU A 867 27.66 -17.78 10.62
C LEU A 867 28.35 -18.37 9.38
N GLU A 868 28.25 -17.70 8.22
CA GLU A 868 28.94 -18.13 7.00
C GLU A 868 30.46 -17.96 7.10
N LYS A 869 30.93 -16.79 7.56
CA LYS A 869 32.36 -16.49 7.71
C LYS A 869 33.05 -17.47 8.68
N GLU A 870 32.40 -17.79 9.77
CA GLU A 870 32.92 -18.71 10.78
C GLU A 870 32.63 -20.20 10.47
N LYS A 871 31.95 -20.45 9.33
CA LYS A 871 31.61 -21.79 8.81
C LYS A 871 30.79 -22.61 9.81
N LEU A 872 29.88 -21.98 10.55
CA LEU A 872 29.03 -22.63 11.53
C LEU A 872 27.86 -23.36 10.85
N ALA A 873 27.47 -24.51 11.44
CA ALA A 873 26.34 -25.29 10.94
C ALA A 873 24.98 -24.78 11.45
N THR A 874 24.98 -23.86 12.37
CA THR A 874 23.78 -23.16 12.88
C THR A 874 23.00 -22.51 11.75
N ARG A 875 21.67 -22.59 11.79
CA ARG A 875 20.76 -22.00 10.79
C ARG A 875 19.70 -21.12 11.44
N MET A 876 19.49 -19.91 10.92
CA MET A 876 18.35 -19.08 11.25
C MET A 876 17.11 -19.67 10.57
N LEU A 877 16.01 -19.85 11.31
CA LEU A 877 14.80 -20.50 10.83
C LEU A 877 13.62 -19.56 10.67
N LEU A 878 13.32 -18.80 11.73
CA LEU A 878 12.15 -17.94 11.79
C LEU A 878 12.50 -16.56 12.35
N GLN A 879 11.76 -15.56 11.87
CA GLN A 879 11.65 -14.25 12.49
C GLN A 879 10.19 -14.03 12.88
N VAL A 880 9.92 -13.75 14.16
CA VAL A 880 8.57 -13.57 14.70
C VAL A 880 8.55 -12.33 15.60
N HIS A 881 7.96 -11.24 15.12
CA HIS A 881 7.96 -9.92 15.79
C HIS A 881 9.39 -9.40 16.04
N ASP A 882 9.89 -9.49 17.27
CA ASP A 882 11.23 -9.09 17.72
C ASP A 882 12.12 -10.28 18.11
N GLU A 883 11.65 -11.51 17.83
CA GLU A 883 12.31 -12.80 18.07
C GLU A 883 12.96 -13.36 16.80
N LEU A 884 14.15 -13.94 16.95
CA LEU A 884 14.82 -14.79 15.96
C LEU A 884 14.96 -16.20 16.50
N LEU A 885 14.56 -17.20 15.72
CA LEU A 885 14.65 -18.63 16.06
C LEU A 885 15.70 -19.32 15.21
N PHE A 886 16.56 -20.10 15.86
CA PHE A 886 17.67 -20.80 15.25
C PHE A 886 17.63 -22.31 15.56
N ASP A 887 18.16 -23.10 14.62
CA ASP A 887 18.47 -24.51 14.76
C ASP A 887 19.99 -24.66 14.96
N VAL A 888 20.43 -24.98 16.16
CA VAL A 888 21.83 -24.89 16.60
C VAL A 888 22.38 -26.28 16.95
N PRO A 889 23.51 -26.72 16.32
CA PRO A 889 24.23 -27.88 16.85
C PRO A 889 24.58 -27.67 18.33
N LYS A 890 24.32 -28.64 19.19
CA LYS A 890 24.64 -28.55 20.62
C LYS A 890 26.11 -28.21 20.88
N ALA A 891 27.01 -28.67 20.00
CA ALA A 891 28.44 -28.39 20.06
C ALA A 891 28.81 -26.93 19.73
N GLU A 892 27.94 -26.17 19.05
CA GLU A 892 28.20 -24.78 18.68
C GLU A 892 27.62 -23.77 19.68
N LEU A 893 26.84 -24.18 20.68
CA LEU A 893 26.12 -23.30 21.60
C LEU A 893 27.00 -22.27 22.31
N GLU A 894 28.18 -22.69 22.79
CA GLU A 894 29.11 -21.79 23.48
C GLU A 894 29.66 -20.67 22.57
N VAL A 895 29.73 -20.90 21.26
CA VAL A 895 30.18 -19.93 20.28
C VAL A 895 29.00 -19.08 19.77
N VAL A 896 27.87 -19.73 19.47
CA VAL A 896 26.73 -19.10 18.79
C VAL A 896 25.95 -18.16 19.74
N ILE A 897 25.77 -18.51 21.01
CA ILE A 897 25.05 -17.65 21.97
C ILE A 897 25.71 -16.27 22.10
N PRO A 898 27.02 -16.13 22.36
CA PRO A 898 27.67 -14.83 22.42
C PRO A 898 27.60 -14.08 21.07
N LEU A 899 27.79 -14.80 19.94
CA LEU A 899 27.74 -14.24 18.60
C LEU A 899 26.39 -13.58 18.32
N ILE A 900 25.29 -14.33 18.50
CA ILE A 900 23.93 -13.83 18.27
C ILE A 900 23.63 -12.65 19.20
N ARG A 901 23.97 -12.75 20.46
CA ARG A 901 23.79 -11.67 21.44
C ARG A 901 24.52 -10.40 21.02
N GLU A 902 25.77 -10.52 20.63
CA GLU A 902 26.61 -9.40 20.18
C GLU A 902 26.01 -8.71 18.97
N GLU A 903 25.69 -9.47 17.90
CA GLU A 903 25.18 -8.90 16.65
C GLU A 903 23.82 -8.25 16.82
N MET A 904 22.95 -8.82 17.65
CA MET A 904 21.65 -8.20 17.95
C MET A 904 21.82 -6.94 18.81
N GLN A 905 22.62 -6.98 19.88
CA GLN A 905 22.81 -5.82 20.75
C GLN A 905 23.55 -4.67 20.06
N GLN A 906 24.44 -4.95 19.13
CA GLN A 906 25.22 -3.98 18.36
C GLN A 906 24.63 -3.67 16.98
N ALA A 907 23.46 -4.18 16.67
CA ALA A 907 22.81 -3.96 15.37
C ALA A 907 22.67 -2.46 15.05
N TYR A 908 22.29 -1.67 16.04
CA TYR A 908 22.20 -0.21 15.94
C TYR A 908 22.58 0.48 17.28
N LYS A 909 23.31 1.57 17.19
CA LYS A 909 23.73 2.33 18.40
C LYS A 909 22.65 3.33 18.81
N LEU A 910 21.98 3.07 19.92
CA LEU A 910 21.04 3.99 20.57
C LEU A 910 21.69 4.65 21.81
N SER A 911 21.06 5.68 22.35
CA SER A 911 21.41 6.27 23.66
C SER A 911 21.10 5.33 24.84
N VAL A 912 20.33 4.26 24.61
CA VAL A 912 20.02 3.18 25.55
C VAL A 912 20.53 1.85 25.00
N PRO A 913 20.96 0.90 25.85
CA PRO A 913 21.44 -0.38 25.40
C PRO A 913 20.29 -1.21 24.82
N LEU A 914 20.51 -1.92 23.72
CA LEU A 914 19.65 -2.99 23.26
C LEU A 914 19.96 -4.24 24.10
N ILE A 915 18.92 -4.86 24.66
CA ILE A 915 19.06 -6.07 25.47
C ILE A 915 18.36 -7.21 24.76
N VAL A 916 19.02 -8.37 24.74
CA VAL A 916 18.55 -9.58 24.09
C VAL A 916 18.46 -10.71 25.11
N GLU A 917 17.28 -11.30 25.24
CA GLU A 917 17.03 -12.50 26.02
C GLU A 917 17.23 -13.72 25.12
N ILE A 918 18.00 -14.72 25.60
CA ILE A 918 18.30 -15.92 24.83
C ILE A 918 17.93 -17.13 25.66
N GLY A 919 17.11 -18.00 25.07
CA GLY A 919 16.76 -19.29 25.63
C GLY A 919 17.06 -20.43 24.65
N THR A 920 17.17 -21.65 25.20
CA THR A 920 17.39 -22.85 24.39
C THR A 920 16.46 -23.97 24.85
N GLY A 921 16.02 -24.83 23.94
CA GLY A 921 15.08 -25.89 24.30
C GLY A 921 14.96 -26.95 23.21
N ASN A 922 14.30 -28.06 23.55
CA ASN A 922 14.00 -29.15 22.62
C ASN A 922 12.79 -28.86 21.72
N ASN A 923 12.13 -27.75 21.96
CA ASN A 923 11.06 -27.21 21.14
C ASN A 923 10.99 -25.69 21.30
N TRP A 924 10.21 -25.04 20.44
CA TRP A 924 10.12 -23.58 20.42
C TRP A 924 9.53 -22.99 21.74
N LEU A 925 8.59 -23.70 22.40
CA LEU A 925 8.03 -23.21 23.67
C LEU A 925 9.06 -23.21 24.81
N GLU A 926 9.93 -24.22 24.85
CA GLU A 926 11.01 -24.29 25.84
C GLU A 926 12.14 -23.28 25.56
N ALA A 927 12.39 -22.98 24.30
CA ALA A 927 13.43 -22.03 23.89
C ALA A 927 13.01 -20.56 24.10
N HIS A 928 11.71 -20.25 24.19
CA HIS A 928 11.17 -18.88 24.33
C HIS A 928 11.00 -18.46 25.83
#